data_a701fc845ec9b7f94688b134c1b0df7b
#
_entry.id   a701fc845ec9b7f94688b134c1b0df7b
#
_cell.length_a   1.000
_cell.length_b   1.000
_cell.length_c   1.000
_cell.angle_alpha   90.00
_cell.angle_beta   90.00
_cell.angle_gamma   90.00
#
_symmetry.space_group_name_H-M   'P 1'
#
loop_
_entity.id
_entity.type
_entity.pdbx_description
1 polymer ?
#
loop_
_entity_poly.entity_id
_entity_poly.type
_entity_poly.pdbx_seq_one_letter_code
_entity_poly.pdbx_strand_id
1 'polypeptide(L)'
;VKALGSAQTNFAGGQGYYNFLTFMAPFFEGMEYGEIKQLMQMFVYEMTQMMVARGGQVVFSSVQLSPGVPTLWRDKPCVYRGKVWDGNQAPLRTYGEFEREVRLLFKALMEVMLEGDYWGKPFSFPKPEISIEPDFLTENEAYNREHPDLPTYHDLYLMTFELASKFGTPYYDNQIPAYRGAGEGISCYQCLAGDELVPVADSTGRVVVRSIRSLFDAAAKNGRRVDPFGTELAYYDGKTPSVDFTTLEASLRPFRGVMRRRYTGDLLRITLESGRQITVTPDHPVYVLNGGGFARETAGDLEAGDYLPVLTAEGLGEGSVTDIDLAEVLTKAGHAGAIRVTEDAVTIPGTRHPGLPRTLPVSPELAVFLGYYFAAGSSDHAGRHYTVRLAFGRHDADSAADAAACIRAALGYEPQIQKSTTGIDVVVRSKLIFLLVDALGCGSSAETRSVPDLLFNLDRILAGDYLGAAFLATGKRTIGRRARSIRLKTASEDAARKVVWLAGQLGIQMSYAERERGIHRPGAPQTTYTCSITAQDQIERFSAATGFPAEMPLGRERGGAFTRLPEGERARGYTALACASKYSAGGVEGVQVSLFLPPITQPAGKGRFAGGDVHPLRVRSVEPVVYDGHVYDLVDVAGTHTFANALGIVTGNCCAYQFSSLADEDDEFEDKLYFREGKHFSMGSWQVMSINCPRAAYKAEGNQERLFAELKALMDTAVGLYRIKRRWMSLIRANGRMPFAMQRPKDPNTGERGAVAVDLEGLVYTIGVVGVNEMVQHFTGHQLHESKEAFRLAVRAMTELEMYARELSQKHNMTIALARTPAETTGQRFAVADLLDERFREHALRVIKGDADAAVDMLGTTLDLPIYYTNGTHVTPAAPVPLTKRIEIEHIFFPIVDGGNIFHVWLGEARPDPRGLMEMAMNLCRTTQIGYFAFT
;
A
#
# COMPACT_ATOMS: atom_id res chain seq x y z
N VAL A 1 26.35 -12.89 27.47
CA VAL A 1 25.87 -14.19 27.95
C VAL A 1 24.88 -14.03 29.11
N LYS A 2 25.26 -13.47 30.25
CA LYS A 2 24.39 -13.35 31.44
C LYS A 2 23.11 -12.54 31.18
N ALA A 3 23.17 -11.50 30.34
CA ALA A 3 22.02 -10.69 29.96
C ALA A 3 20.95 -11.52 29.22
N LEU A 4 21.35 -12.29 28.19
CA LEU A 4 20.44 -13.20 27.47
C LEU A 4 19.84 -14.24 28.40
N GLY A 5 20.67 -14.86 29.26
CA GLY A 5 20.22 -15.82 30.27
C GLY A 5 19.16 -15.25 31.22
N SER A 6 19.34 -14.00 31.64
CA SER A 6 18.37 -13.32 32.52
C SER A 6 17.09 -12.93 31.79
N ALA A 7 17.19 -12.47 30.55
CA ALA A 7 16.03 -12.11 29.74
C ALA A 7 15.11 -13.32 29.47
N GLN A 8 15.69 -14.46 29.12
CA GLN A 8 14.96 -15.71 28.86
C GLN A 8 14.04 -16.15 30.00
N THR A 9 14.34 -15.77 31.28
CA THR A 9 13.45 -16.11 32.40
C THR A 9 12.10 -15.40 32.38
N ASN A 10 12.02 -14.26 31.71
CA ASN A 10 10.87 -13.37 31.79
C ASN A 10 10.12 -13.24 30.46
N PHE A 11 10.82 -13.48 29.34
CA PHE A 11 10.27 -13.26 27.99
C PHE A 11 10.14 -14.57 27.22
N ALA A 12 9.14 -14.65 26.34
CA ALA A 12 8.91 -15.79 25.47
C ALA A 12 9.82 -15.74 24.23
N GLY A 13 10.05 -16.92 23.61
CA GLY A 13 10.85 -17.05 22.41
C GLY A 13 12.35 -16.98 22.62
N GLY A 14 13.09 -16.86 21.53
CA GLY A 14 14.54 -16.66 21.52
C GLY A 14 14.94 -15.28 21.99
N GLN A 15 16.15 -15.18 22.51
CA GLN A 15 16.78 -13.92 22.89
C GLN A 15 17.96 -13.68 21.97
N GLY A 16 18.10 -12.50 21.37
CA GLY A 16 19.12 -12.23 20.37
C GLY A 16 19.86 -10.92 20.57
N TYR A 17 21.01 -10.85 19.94
CA TYR A 17 21.73 -9.60 19.72
C TYR A 17 21.68 -9.25 18.23
N TYR A 18 21.10 -8.11 17.94
CA TYR A 18 21.07 -7.53 16.59
C TYR A 18 22.37 -6.76 16.32
N ASN A 19 22.90 -6.84 15.09
CA ASN A 19 24.18 -6.25 14.71
C ASN A 19 25.33 -6.54 15.70
N PHE A 20 25.40 -7.78 16.21
CA PHE A 20 26.29 -8.17 17.30
C PHE A 20 27.73 -7.78 17.05
N LEU A 21 28.29 -8.06 15.86
CA LEU A 21 29.67 -7.78 15.54
C LEU A 21 29.96 -6.29 15.46
N THR A 22 29.09 -5.52 14.83
CA THR A 22 29.22 -4.08 14.69
C THR A 22 29.33 -3.39 16.05
N PHE A 23 28.44 -3.73 16.99
CA PHE A 23 28.45 -3.13 18.32
C PHE A 23 29.59 -3.64 19.19
N MET A 24 30.12 -4.82 18.96
CA MET A 24 31.24 -5.38 19.69
C MET A 24 32.61 -4.88 19.17
N ALA A 25 32.72 -4.57 17.87
CA ALA A 25 33.98 -4.26 17.20
C ALA A 25 34.87 -3.21 17.92
N PRO A 26 34.31 -2.08 18.44
CA PRO A 26 35.14 -1.09 19.15
C PRO A 26 35.88 -1.63 20.39
N PHE A 27 35.41 -2.72 20.96
CA PHE A 27 36.07 -3.36 22.14
C PHE A 27 37.20 -4.30 21.75
N PHE A 28 37.38 -4.59 20.46
CA PHE A 28 38.38 -5.50 19.92
C PHE A 28 39.52 -4.76 19.20
N GLU A 29 39.49 -3.42 19.20
CA GLU A 29 40.52 -2.60 18.59
C GLU A 29 41.94 -3.00 19.08
N GLY A 30 42.80 -3.32 18.12
CA GLY A 30 44.23 -3.64 18.39
C GLY A 30 44.48 -5.05 18.96
N MET A 31 43.47 -5.90 19.05
CA MET A 31 43.66 -7.29 19.45
C MET A 31 44.23 -8.12 18.31
N GLU A 32 45.07 -9.09 18.67
CA GLU A 32 45.57 -10.09 17.74
C GLU A 32 44.49 -11.12 17.40
N TYR A 33 44.48 -11.65 16.16
CA TYR A 33 43.47 -12.57 15.69
C TYR A 33 43.23 -13.78 16.58
N GLY A 34 44.35 -14.36 17.16
CA GLY A 34 44.25 -15.49 18.09
C GLY A 34 43.48 -15.16 19.38
N GLU A 35 43.61 -13.93 19.87
CA GLU A 35 42.87 -13.46 21.05
C GLU A 35 41.40 -13.28 20.71
N ILE A 36 41.08 -12.67 19.55
CA ILE A 36 39.71 -12.51 19.02
C ILE A 36 39.04 -13.88 18.91
N LYS A 37 39.68 -14.86 18.27
CA LYS A 37 39.17 -16.21 18.13
C LYS A 37 38.90 -16.90 19.44
N GLN A 38 39.83 -16.75 20.41
CA GLN A 38 39.65 -17.31 21.74
C GLN A 38 38.43 -16.72 22.47
N LEU A 39 38.20 -15.41 22.36
CA LEU A 39 37.03 -14.75 22.96
C LEU A 39 35.73 -15.20 22.29
N MET A 40 35.72 -15.39 20.98
CA MET A 40 34.54 -15.95 20.28
C MET A 40 34.27 -17.40 20.69
N GLN A 41 35.32 -18.21 20.84
CA GLN A 41 35.20 -19.56 21.35
C GLN A 41 34.59 -19.59 22.76
N MET A 42 35.10 -18.77 23.66
CA MET A 42 34.53 -18.63 25.01
C MET A 42 33.06 -18.21 24.98
N PHE A 43 32.69 -17.27 24.08
CA PHE A 43 31.29 -16.84 23.92
C PHE A 43 30.40 -17.99 23.50
N VAL A 44 30.77 -18.74 22.48
CA VAL A 44 29.95 -19.87 21.95
C VAL A 44 29.83 -21.00 22.99
N TYR A 45 30.93 -21.36 23.67
CA TYR A 45 30.89 -22.39 24.70
C TYR A 45 30.04 -21.99 25.90
N GLU A 46 30.14 -20.75 26.37
CA GLU A 46 29.31 -20.25 27.46
C GLU A 46 27.80 -20.24 27.09
N MET A 47 27.47 -19.85 25.87
CA MET A 47 26.08 -19.88 25.39
C MET A 47 25.51 -21.30 25.33
N THR A 48 26.31 -22.26 24.90
CA THR A 48 25.92 -23.68 24.83
C THR A 48 25.74 -24.31 26.20
N GLN A 49 26.58 -23.93 27.19
CA GLN A 49 26.55 -24.49 28.54
C GLN A 49 25.45 -23.91 29.42
N MET A 50 24.85 -22.80 29.09
CA MET A 50 23.83 -22.13 29.88
C MET A 50 22.60 -23.01 30.24
N MET A 51 22.34 -24.09 29.54
CA MET A 51 21.29 -25.06 29.84
C MET A 51 21.41 -25.64 31.24
N VAL A 52 22.63 -26.03 31.64
CA VAL A 52 22.90 -26.69 32.94
C VAL A 52 22.65 -25.72 34.12
N ALA A 53 22.96 -24.45 33.94
CA ALA A 53 22.79 -23.44 34.99
C ALA A 53 21.36 -23.07 35.30
N ARG A 54 20.38 -23.53 34.46
CA ARG A 54 18.97 -23.11 34.56
C ARG A 54 17.98 -24.24 34.79
N GLY A 55 18.44 -25.45 34.96
CA GLY A 55 17.58 -26.58 35.39
C GLY A 55 16.65 -27.11 34.35
N GLY A 56 17.05 -27.18 33.08
CA GLY A 56 16.35 -28.01 32.09
C GLY A 56 15.85 -27.31 30.81
N GLN A 57 16.03 -26.00 30.65
CA GLN A 57 15.77 -25.33 29.38
C GLN A 57 16.99 -24.61 28.84
N VAL A 58 17.34 -24.88 27.59
CA VAL A 58 18.38 -24.17 26.85
C VAL A 58 18.00 -22.71 26.69
N VAL A 59 18.97 -21.79 26.75
CA VAL A 59 18.76 -20.39 26.36
C VAL A 59 18.71 -20.35 24.83
N PHE A 60 17.52 -20.31 24.28
CA PHE A 60 17.32 -20.05 22.85
C PHE A 60 17.90 -18.68 22.54
N SER A 61 19.04 -18.65 21.89
CA SER A 61 19.79 -17.44 21.63
C SER A 61 20.21 -17.35 20.18
N SER A 62 20.19 -16.14 19.64
CA SER A 62 20.66 -15.84 18.31
C SER A 62 21.58 -14.62 18.29
N VAL A 63 22.40 -14.55 17.26
CA VAL A 63 23.24 -13.38 16.96
C VAL A 63 23.11 -13.07 15.48
N GLN A 64 22.63 -11.87 15.20
CA GLN A 64 22.57 -11.39 13.83
C GLN A 64 23.95 -10.84 13.43
N LEU A 65 24.43 -11.25 12.28
CA LEU A 65 25.79 -11.09 11.80
C LEU A 65 25.82 -10.52 10.39
N SER A 66 26.53 -9.41 10.21
CA SER A 66 26.85 -8.83 8.91
C SER A 66 28.36 -8.96 8.66
N PRO A 67 28.82 -9.24 7.41
CA PRO A 67 30.24 -9.48 7.11
C PRO A 67 31.12 -8.22 7.16
N GLY A 68 30.52 -7.06 7.35
CA GLY A 68 31.16 -5.76 7.52
C GLY A 68 30.24 -4.83 8.31
N VAL A 69 30.56 -3.54 8.36
CA VAL A 69 29.72 -2.54 9.02
C VAL A 69 28.62 -2.08 8.06
N PRO A 70 27.32 -2.35 8.35
CA PRO A 70 26.22 -1.88 7.54
C PRO A 70 26.18 -0.36 7.39
N THR A 71 25.72 0.15 6.25
CA THR A 71 25.61 1.59 5.97
C THR A 71 24.78 2.32 7.04
N LEU A 72 23.75 1.66 7.57
CA LEU A 72 22.93 2.19 8.68
C LEU A 72 23.77 2.61 9.90
N TRP A 73 24.85 1.89 10.20
CA TRP A 73 25.70 2.13 11.38
C TRP A 73 27.01 2.84 11.08
N ARG A 74 27.40 2.92 9.82
CA ARG A 74 28.75 3.34 9.42
C ARG A 74 29.13 4.70 9.99
N ASP A 75 28.25 5.68 9.88
CA ASP A 75 28.47 7.04 10.33
C ASP A 75 27.94 7.33 11.75
N LYS A 76 27.37 6.30 12.41
CA LYS A 76 26.81 6.47 13.75
C LYS A 76 27.93 6.43 14.81
N PRO A 77 27.82 7.27 15.86
CA PRO A 77 28.76 7.30 16.96
C PRO A 77 28.83 5.95 17.68
N CYS A 78 30.04 5.39 17.89
CA CYS A 78 30.20 4.17 18.63
C CYS A 78 30.40 4.40 20.12
N VAL A 79 30.08 3.38 20.92
CA VAL A 79 30.53 3.33 22.33
C VAL A 79 32.03 3.03 22.35
N TYR A 80 32.85 4.02 22.68
CA TYR A 80 34.29 3.90 22.62
C TYR A 80 34.93 4.12 23.99
N ARG A 81 35.72 3.15 24.45
CA ARG A 81 36.39 3.18 25.76
C ARG A 81 35.43 3.47 26.92
N GLY A 82 34.23 2.91 26.88
CA GLY A 82 33.19 3.05 27.90
C GLY A 82 32.48 4.39 27.91
N LYS A 83 32.70 5.26 26.89
CA LYS A 83 32.00 6.52 26.75
C LYS A 83 30.94 6.41 25.62
N VAL A 84 29.77 6.90 25.92
CA VAL A 84 28.66 7.10 24.96
C VAL A 84 28.71 8.54 24.49
N TRP A 85 28.39 8.76 23.22
CA TRP A 85 28.32 10.10 22.67
C TRP A 85 27.19 10.91 23.35
N ASP A 86 27.45 12.16 23.68
CA ASP A 86 26.56 13.04 24.43
C ASP A 86 25.68 13.94 23.52
N GLY A 87 25.89 13.86 22.21
CA GLY A 87 25.10 14.66 21.24
C GLY A 87 25.57 16.13 21.06
N ASN A 88 26.47 16.62 21.90
CA ASN A 88 26.84 18.04 21.94
C ASN A 88 28.13 18.37 21.19
N GLN A 89 28.97 17.37 20.94
CA GLN A 89 30.27 17.51 20.27
C GLN A 89 30.40 16.48 19.17
N ALA A 90 31.38 16.61 18.28
CA ALA A 90 31.69 15.56 17.30
C ALA A 90 31.98 14.23 18.04
N PRO A 91 31.46 13.09 17.54
CA PRO A 91 31.74 11.81 18.18
C PRO A 91 33.22 11.51 18.14
N LEU A 92 33.73 10.80 19.19
CA LEU A 92 35.12 10.37 19.25
C LEU A 92 35.46 9.43 18.09
N ARG A 93 34.59 8.49 17.81
CA ARG A 93 34.70 7.47 16.77
C ARG A 93 33.32 7.04 16.28
N THR A 94 33.26 6.57 15.04
CA THR A 94 32.05 5.95 14.45
C THR A 94 32.24 4.44 14.27
N TYR A 95 31.12 3.70 14.07
CA TYR A 95 31.23 2.25 13.87
C TYR A 95 31.97 1.90 12.56
N GLY A 96 31.85 2.71 11.51
CA GLY A 96 32.52 2.48 10.23
C GLY A 96 34.06 2.39 10.30
N GLU A 97 34.64 2.99 11.30
CA GLU A 97 36.11 2.92 11.54
C GLU A 97 36.58 1.54 12.01
N PHE A 98 35.65 0.63 12.36
CA PHE A 98 35.96 -0.71 12.89
C PHE A 98 35.62 -1.84 11.90
N GLU A 99 35.63 -1.55 10.60
CA GLU A 99 35.37 -2.54 9.54
C GLU A 99 36.30 -3.75 9.63
N ARG A 100 37.60 -3.52 9.98
CA ARG A 100 38.57 -4.57 10.17
C ARG A 100 38.17 -5.54 11.29
N GLU A 101 37.80 -5.00 12.42
CA GLU A 101 37.42 -5.77 13.60
C GLU A 101 36.15 -6.58 13.33
N VAL A 102 35.18 -6.02 12.62
CA VAL A 102 33.95 -6.73 12.23
C VAL A 102 34.28 -7.95 11.38
N ARG A 103 35.09 -7.80 10.33
CA ARG A 103 35.50 -8.93 9.46
C ARG A 103 36.25 -10.01 10.20
N LEU A 104 37.17 -9.62 11.11
CA LEU A 104 37.93 -10.58 11.95
C LEU A 104 37.02 -11.32 12.95
N LEU A 105 36.08 -10.61 13.56
CA LEU A 105 35.11 -11.21 14.47
C LEU A 105 34.19 -12.19 13.74
N PHE A 106 33.72 -11.82 12.53
CA PHE A 106 32.90 -12.70 11.70
C PHE A 106 33.66 -13.99 11.37
N LYS A 107 34.90 -13.85 10.84
CA LYS A 107 35.77 -14.99 10.53
C LYS A 107 35.97 -15.89 11.74
N ALA A 108 36.33 -15.31 12.87
CA ALA A 108 36.61 -16.04 14.11
C ALA A 108 35.39 -16.81 14.60
N LEU A 109 34.20 -16.21 14.57
CA LEU A 109 32.96 -16.87 14.97
C LEU A 109 32.61 -18.02 14.03
N MET A 110 32.72 -17.81 12.70
CA MET A 110 32.48 -18.88 11.72
C MET A 110 33.47 -20.03 11.85
N GLU A 111 34.74 -19.76 12.06
CA GLU A 111 35.76 -20.83 12.30
C GLU A 111 35.41 -21.64 13.55
N VAL A 112 35.06 -21.00 14.67
CA VAL A 112 34.66 -21.71 15.90
C VAL A 112 33.41 -22.58 15.66
N MET A 113 32.41 -22.06 14.92
CA MET A 113 31.23 -22.85 14.63
C MET A 113 31.49 -24.02 13.67
N LEU A 114 32.43 -23.87 12.70
CA LEU A 114 32.86 -24.91 11.77
C LEU A 114 33.71 -26.02 12.46
N GLU A 115 34.52 -25.67 13.44
CA GLU A 115 35.27 -26.61 14.25
C GLU A 115 34.35 -27.52 15.06
N GLY A 116 33.28 -26.92 15.62
CA GLY A 116 32.35 -27.63 16.49
C GLY A 116 32.94 -27.84 17.92
N ASP A 117 32.26 -28.71 18.67
CA ASP A 117 32.70 -29.09 20.02
C ASP A 117 33.94 -30.01 20.00
N TYR A 118 34.38 -30.48 21.16
CA TYR A 118 35.53 -31.39 21.29
C TYR A 118 35.41 -32.66 20.40
N TRP A 119 34.20 -33.14 20.14
CA TRP A 119 33.92 -34.29 19.25
C TRP A 119 33.60 -33.89 17.80
N GLY A 120 33.71 -32.60 17.46
CA GLY A 120 33.34 -32.08 16.13
C GLY A 120 31.85 -32.01 15.88
N LYS A 121 31.02 -32.02 16.93
CA LYS A 121 29.58 -31.82 16.82
C LYS A 121 29.23 -30.34 16.73
N PRO A 122 28.13 -29.98 16.04
CA PRO A 122 27.71 -28.59 15.92
C PRO A 122 27.29 -28.01 17.27
N PHE A 123 27.55 -26.73 17.46
CA PHE A 123 26.99 -25.97 18.56
C PHE A 123 25.51 -25.65 18.28
N SER A 124 24.66 -25.87 19.27
CA SER A 124 23.22 -25.56 19.13
C SER A 124 22.93 -24.06 19.29
N PHE A 125 23.74 -23.34 20.06
CA PHE A 125 23.57 -21.92 20.39
C PHE A 125 24.90 -21.19 20.56
N PRO A 126 24.95 -19.86 20.29
CA PRO A 126 23.89 -19.04 19.71
C PRO A 126 23.60 -19.45 18.26
N LYS A 127 22.37 -19.31 17.79
CA LYS A 127 22.04 -19.46 16.38
C LYS A 127 22.62 -18.30 15.58
N PRO A 128 23.55 -18.52 14.63
CA PRO A 128 23.98 -17.43 13.75
C PRO A 128 22.86 -17.10 12.77
N GLU A 129 22.53 -15.85 12.67
CA GLU A 129 21.59 -15.29 11.70
C GLU A 129 22.37 -14.38 10.75
N ILE A 130 22.65 -14.87 9.55
CA ILE A 130 23.49 -14.17 8.58
C ILE A 130 22.65 -13.20 7.79
N SER A 131 22.94 -11.91 7.92
CA SER A 131 22.31 -10.88 7.08
C SER A 131 22.88 -10.92 5.68
N ILE A 132 21.99 -11.08 4.68
CA ILE A 132 22.28 -10.86 3.27
C ILE A 132 21.74 -9.48 2.91
N GLU A 133 22.63 -8.50 2.92
CA GLU A 133 22.33 -7.09 2.76
C GLU A 133 22.89 -6.55 1.44
N PRO A 134 22.22 -5.57 0.81
CA PRO A 134 22.72 -4.92 -0.39
C PRO A 134 24.14 -4.38 -0.26
N ASP A 135 24.51 -3.88 0.92
CA ASP A 135 25.81 -3.29 1.23
C ASP A 135 26.97 -4.24 0.98
N PHE A 136 26.76 -5.55 1.11
CA PHE A 136 27.79 -6.59 1.04
C PHE A 136 27.68 -7.50 -0.19
N LEU A 137 26.76 -7.18 -1.13
CA LEU A 137 26.66 -7.88 -2.40
C LEU A 137 27.74 -7.45 -3.40
N THR A 138 28.39 -6.34 -3.15
CA THR A 138 29.50 -5.79 -3.94
C THR A 138 30.70 -5.58 -3.03
N GLU A 139 31.87 -6.04 -3.48
CA GLU A 139 33.10 -5.89 -2.73
C GLU A 139 33.56 -4.43 -2.64
N ASN A 140 34.11 -4.06 -1.49
CA ASN A 140 34.82 -2.80 -1.34
C ASN A 140 36.27 -2.95 -1.85
N GLU A 141 36.46 -2.86 -3.15
CA GLU A 141 37.73 -3.09 -3.82
C GLU A 141 38.85 -2.16 -3.36
N ALA A 142 38.54 -0.94 -2.97
CA ALA A 142 39.54 0.00 -2.44
C ALA A 142 40.02 -0.48 -1.08
N TYR A 143 39.13 -0.80 -0.18
CA TYR A 143 39.46 -1.29 1.15
C TYR A 143 40.19 -2.63 1.11
N ASN A 144 39.79 -3.56 0.25
CA ASN A 144 40.44 -4.87 0.10
C ASN A 144 41.87 -4.76 -0.43
N ARG A 145 42.16 -3.76 -1.28
CA ARG A 145 43.52 -3.51 -1.74
C ARG A 145 44.41 -2.91 -0.64
N GLU A 146 43.84 -2.09 0.23
CA GLU A 146 44.58 -1.52 1.36
C GLU A 146 44.80 -2.56 2.49
N HIS A 147 43.94 -3.55 2.59
CA HIS A 147 43.94 -4.58 3.62
C HIS A 147 43.91 -6.00 3.01
N PRO A 148 44.93 -6.44 2.28
CA PRO A 148 44.96 -7.73 1.60
C PRO A 148 45.02 -8.95 2.51
N ASP A 149 45.27 -8.75 3.79
CA ASP A 149 45.29 -9.74 4.86
C ASP A 149 43.88 -10.06 5.43
N LEU A 150 42.90 -9.24 5.13
CA LEU A 150 41.52 -9.44 5.58
C LEU A 150 40.71 -10.26 4.58
N PRO A 151 39.76 -11.08 5.07
CA PRO A 151 38.83 -11.78 4.20
C PRO A 151 37.91 -10.79 3.48
N THR A 152 37.56 -11.10 2.24
CA THR A 152 36.53 -10.37 1.47
C THR A 152 35.14 -10.70 1.99
N TYR A 153 34.13 -9.93 1.61
CA TYR A 153 32.71 -10.27 1.93
C TYR A 153 32.32 -11.62 1.33
N HIS A 154 32.77 -11.90 0.12
CA HIS A 154 32.56 -13.19 -0.54
C HIS A 154 33.15 -14.35 0.26
N ASP A 155 34.39 -14.22 0.75
CA ASP A 155 35.02 -15.26 1.58
C ASP A 155 34.23 -15.51 2.86
N LEU A 156 33.79 -14.42 3.52
CA LEU A 156 33.00 -14.51 4.75
C LEU A 156 31.65 -15.17 4.53
N TYR A 157 30.94 -14.79 3.47
CA TYR A 157 29.68 -15.47 3.11
C TYR A 157 29.93 -16.94 2.77
N LEU A 158 30.97 -17.29 2.01
CA LEU A 158 31.26 -18.67 1.64
C LEU A 158 31.46 -19.55 2.88
N MET A 159 32.14 -19.06 3.93
CA MET A 159 32.30 -19.79 5.21
C MET A 159 30.93 -20.12 5.84
N THR A 160 29.91 -19.26 5.70
CA THR A 160 28.57 -19.53 6.22
C THR A 160 27.89 -20.68 5.46
N PHE A 161 28.11 -20.78 4.15
CA PHE A 161 27.57 -21.89 3.33
C PHE A 161 28.36 -23.19 3.52
N GLU A 162 29.62 -23.12 3.88
CA GLU A 162 30.38 -24.28 4.37
C GLU A 162 29.76 -24.84 5.68
N LEU A 163 29.40 -23.92 6.60
CA LEU A 163 28.71 -24.27 7.83
C LEU A 163 27.31 -24.88 7.55
N ALA A 164 26.56 -24.29 6.62
CA ALA A 164 25.25 -24.80 6.21
C ALA A 164 25.34 -26.20 5.59
N SER A 165 26.29 -26.41 4.68
CA SER A 165 26.54 -27.72 4.07
C SER A 165 26.93 -28.80 5.07
N LYS A 166 27.68 -28.44 6.11
CA LYS A 166 28.21 -29.36 7.10
C LYS A 166 27.23 -29.69 8.22
N PHE A 167 26.47 -28.71 8.71
CA PHE A 167 25.70 -28.79 9.96
C PHE A 167 24.23 -28.34 9.87
N GLY A 168 23.75 -27.90 8.70
CA GLY A 168 22.40 -27.38 8.57
C GLY A 168 22.14 -26.08 9.35
N THR A 169 23.16 -25.28 9.59
CA THR A 169 23.15 -23.96 10.22
C THR A 169 24.15 -23.09 9.45
N PRO A 170 24.02 -21.78 9.29
CA PRO A 170 23.20 -20.81 10.00
C PRO A 170 21.81 -20.62 9.40
N TYR A 171 21.04 -19.68 9.96
CA TYR A 171 19.88 -19.06 9.34
C TYR A 171 20.32 -17.84 8.52
N TYR A 172 19.57 -17.54 7.43
CA TYR A 172 19.84 -16.41 6.55
C TYR A 172 18.70 -15.42 6.62
N ASP A 173 19.04 -14.18 6.96
CA ASP A 173 18.14 -13.04 7.00
C ASP A 173 18.33 -12.23 5.71
N ASN A 174 17.40 -12.36 4.78
CA ASN A 174 17.43 -11.69 3.50
C ASN A 174 16.87 -10.27 3.63
N GLN A 175 17.75 -9.29 3.62
CA GLN A 175 17.43 -7.86 3.69
C GLN A 175 17.24 -7.23 2.29
N ILE A 176 17.31 -8.03 1.21
CA ILE A 176 17.14 -7.54 -0.17
C ILE A 176 15.68 -7.27 -0.53
N PRO A 177 14.67 -8.15 -0.17
CA PRO A 177 13.29 -7.84 -0.47
C PRO A 177 12.89 -6.53 0.19
N ALA A 178 12.28 -5.69 -0.59
CA ALA A 178 12.02 -4.32 -0.22
C ALA A 178 11.11 -4.18 1.02
N TYR A 179 10.25 -5.16 1.39
CA TYR A 179 9.50 -5.16 2.66
C TYR A 179 10.39 -5.44 3.89
N ARG A 180 11.67 -5.80 3.68
CA ARG A 180 12.67 -6.11 4.72
C ARG A 180 13.74 -5.03 4.87
N GLY A 181 13.67 -3.94 4.12
CA GLY A 181 14.70 -2.90 4.11
C GLY A 181 15.17 -2.47 5.51
N ALA A 182 16.46 -2.29 5.67
CA ALA A 182 17.11 -1.98 6.93
C ALA A 182 16.69 -0.62 7.50
N GLY A 183 15.65 -0.60 8.33
CA GLY A 183 15.25 0.56 9.14
C GLY A 183 14.72 1.80 8.42
N GLU A 184 15.02 2.01 7.14
CA GLU A 184 14.67 3.21 6.39
C GLU A 184 13.91 2.95 5.09
N GLY A 185 13.74 1.70 4.69
CA GLY A 185 13.09 1.34 3.44
C GLY A 185 11.58 1.23 3.55
N ILE A 186 10.86 2.05 2.82
CA ILE A 186 9.45 1.80 2.52
C ILE A 186 9.42 1.02 1.23
N SER A 187 9.05 -0.21 1.36
CA SER A 187 9.12 -1.14 0.28
C SER A 187 7.79 -1.37 -0.35
N CYS A 188 7.68 -0.97 -1.60
CA CYS A 188 6.52 -1.24 -2.43
C CYS A 188 6.95 -1.90 -3.73
N TYR A 189 6.56 -3.16 -3.93
CA TYR A 189 6.56 -3.75 -5.26
C TYR A 189 5.29 -3.44 -6.04
N GLN A 190 4.26 -2.95 -5.38
CA GLN A 190 2.88 -2.78 -5.83
C GLN A 190 2.64 -1.32 -6.18
N CYS A 191 2.90 -0.93 -7.44
CA CYS A 191 2.91 0.47 -7.86
C CYS A 191 2.03 0.74 -9.09
N LEU A 192 1.63 2.01 -9.25
CA LEU A 192 0.93 2.54 -10.41
C LEU A 192 1.90 3.21 -11.39
N ALA A 193 1.47 3.33 -12.65
CA ALA A 193 2.15 4.20 -13.61
C ALA A 193 2.07 5.67 -13.18
N GLY A 194 3.12 6.45 -13.43
CA GLY A 194 3.22 7.82 -12.92
C GLY A 194 2.21 8.82 -13.47
N ASP A 195 1.55 8.51 -14.56
CA ASP A 195 0.50 9.32 -15.22
C ASP A 195 -0.92 8.96 -14.76
N GLU A 196 -1.07 7.94 -13.88
CA GLU A 196 -2.36 7.66 -13.25
C GLU A 196 -2.82 8.86 -12.42
N LEU A 197 -4.04 9.32 -12.69
CA LEU A 197 -4.66 10.42 -11.95
C LEU A 197 -5.30 9.88 -10.68
N VAL A 198 -4.95 10.48 -9.55
CA VAL A 198 -5.48 10.14 -8.22
C VAL A 198 -6.16 11.36 -7.61
N PRO A 199 -7.41 11.23 -7.15
CA PRO A 199 -8.05 12.26 -6.36
C PRO A 199 -7.52 12.22 -4.93
N VAL A 200 -7.12 13.39 -4.41
CA VAL A 200 -6.68 13.56 -3.03
C VAL A 200 -7.25 14.84 -2.44
N ALA A 201 -7.57 14.85 -1.17
CA ALA A 201 -7.87 16.07 -0.43
C ALA A 201 -6.61 16.55 0.28
N ASP A 202 -6.29 17.82 0.12
CA ASP A 202 -5.16 18.47 0.78
C ASP A 202 -5.43 18.70 2.29
N SER A 203 -4.46 19.27 3.01
CA SER A 203 -4.58 19.60 4.43
C SER A 203 -5.73 20.56 4.78
N THR A 204 -6.26 21.29 3.77
CA THR A 204 -7.44 22.18 3.93
C THR A 204 -8.76 21.43 3.70
N GLY A 205 -8.70 20.16 3.30
CA GLY A 205 -9.87 19.34 2.94
C GLY A 205 -10.33 19.52 1.49
N ARG A 206 -9.64 20.30 0.66
CA ARG A 206 -9.98 20.53 -0.75
C ARG A 206 -9.51 19.37 -1.61
N VAL A 207 -10.43 18.80 -2.38
CA VAL A 207 -10.14 17.72 -3.33
C VAL A 207 -9.45 18.28 -4.58
N VAL A 208 -8.34 17.68 -4.94
CA VAL A 208 -7.61 17.92 -6.20
C VAL A 208 -7.41 16.59 -6.92
N VAL A 209 -7.37 16.62 -8.25
CA VAL A 209 -7.12 15.42 -9.07
C VAL A 209 -5.82 15.63 -9.83
N ARG A 210 -4.81 14.85 -9.50
CA ARG A 210 -3.45 14.99 -10.02
C ARG A 210 -2.89 13.63 -10.47
N SER A 211 -1.91 13.66 -11.39
CA SER A 211 -1.10 12.47 -11.62
C SER A 211 -0.29 12.15 -10.35
N ILE A 212 -0.18 10.86 -10.05
CA ILE A 212 0.54 10.43 -8.84
C ILE A 212 2.01 10.91 -8.86
N ARG A 213 2.61 11.01 -10.07
CA ARG A 213 3.92 11.65 -10.28
C ARG A 213 3.92 13.10 -9.80
N SER A 214 2.93 13.90 -10.19
CA SER A 214 2.88 15.32 -9.80
C SER A 214 2.60 15.52 -8.32
N LEU A 215 1.89 14.60 -7.68
CA LEU A 215 1.72 14.57 -6.22
C LEU A 215 3.06 14.31 -5.53
N PHE A 216 3.82 13.33 -6.00
CA PHE A 216 5.16 13.06 -5.50
C PHE A 216 6.08 14.28 -5.66
N ASP A 217 6.14 14.85 -6.87
CA ASP A 217 7.00 16.00 -7.18
C ASP A 217 6.64 17.24 -6.35
N ALA A 218 5.37 17.43 -6.02
CA ALA A 218 4.91 18.51 -5.13
C ALA A 218 5.32 18.25 -3.68
N ALA A 219 5.11 17.05 -3.17
CA ALA A 219 5.47 16.64 -1.82
C ALA A 219 6.99 16.68 -1.59
N ALA A 220 7.77 16.21 -2.57
CA ALA A 220 9.22 16.13 -2.51
C ALA A 220 9.94 17.49 -2.41
N LYS A 221 9.24 18.60 -2.71
CA LYS A 221 9.76 19.96 -2.49
C LYS A 221 9.99 20.27 -1.01
N ASN A 222 9.25 19.63 -0.11
CA ASN A 222 9.38 19.80 1.33
C ASN A 222 10.38 18.82 1.95
N GLY A 223 11.08 18.04 1.12
CA GLY A 223 12.00 16.99 1.52
C GLY A 223 11.53 15.63 1.06
N ARG A 224 12.48 14.71 0.89
CA ARG A 224 12.21 13.32 0.55
C ARG A 224 13.24 12.44 1.23
N ARG A 225 12.83 11.25 1.60
CA ARG A 225 13.73 10.16 2.02
C ARG A 225 14.01 9.26 0.84
N VAL A 226 15.22 8.75 0.76
CA VAL A 226 15.64 7.79 -0.27
C VAL A 226 16.14 6.56 0.47
N ASP A 227 15.56 5.41 0.18
CA ASP A 227 16.03 4.17 0.76
C ASP A 227 17.27 3.62 0.02
N PRO A 228 17.97 2.61 0.58
CA PRO A 228 19.13 2.00 -0.06
C PRO A 228 18.86 1.39 -1.44
N PHE A 229 17.61 1.15 -1.78
CA PHE A 229 17.17 0.57 -3.06
C PHE A 229 16.79 1.62 -4.10
N GLY A 230 16.90 2.90 -3.73
CA GLY A 230 16.53 4.01 -4.59
C GLY A 230 15.01 4.28 -4.62
N THR A 231 14.24 3.74 -3.66
CA THR A 231 12.85 4.12 -3.44
C THR A 231 12.83 5.46 -2.73
N GLU A 232 12.06 6.39 -3.26
CA GLU A 232 11.95 7.73 -2.72
C GLU A 232 10.57 7.91 -2.09
N LEU A 233 10.51 8.35 -0.83
CA LEU A 233 9.28 8.71 -0.12
C LEU A 233 9.23 10.23 0.08
N ALA A 234 8.09 10.82 -0.26
CA ALA A 234 7.76 12.20 0.06
C ALA A 234 6.53 12.24 0.96
N TYR A 235 6.64 12.84 2.14
CA TYR A 235 5.52 12.97 3.06
C TYR A 235 4.47 13.94 2.53
N TYR A 236 3.21 13.56 2.66
CA TYR A 236 2.07 14.35 2.20
C TYR A 236 0.95 14.27 3.23
N ASP A 237 0.57 15.43 3.77
CA ASP A 237 -0.56 15.54 4.70
C ASP A 237 -1.85 15.73 3.89
N GLY A 238 -2.57 14.64 3.68
CA GLY A 238 -3.80 14.65 2.89
C GLY A 238 -4.65 13.40 3.09
N LYS A 239 -5.78 13.38 2.39
CA LYS A 239 -6.71 12.25 2.39
C LYS A 239 -7.01 11.80 0.97
N THR A 240 -7.34 10.53 0.78
CA THR A 240 -7.75 9.97 -0.52
C THR A 240 -9.11 9.29 -0.40
N PRO A 241 -9.93 9.29 -1.45
CA PRO A 241 -11.13 8.47 -1.51
C PRO A 241 -10.79 6.99 -1.39
N SER A 242 -11.39 6.35 -0.42
CA SER A 242 -11.15 4.96 -0.06
C SER A 242 -12.46 4.26 0.24
N VAL A 243 -12.50 2.95 0.10
CA VAL A 243 -13.67 2.11 0.28
C VAL A 243 -13.44 1.12 1.41
N ASP A 244 -14.40 1.05 2.32
CA ASP A 244 -14.50 -0.06 3.25
C ASP A 244 -15.32 -1.19 2.62
N PHE A 245 -14.66 -2.30 2.30
CA PHE A 245 -15.33 -3.44 1.67
C PHE A 245 -16.25 -4.24 2.59
N THR A 246 -16.27 -3.95 3.89
CA THR A 246 -17.26 -4.53 4.82
C THR A 246 -18.60 -3.82 4.78
N THR A 247 -18.59 -2.50 4.61
CA THR A 247 -19.80 -1.67 4.55
C THR A 247 -20.16 -1.26 3.12
N LEU A 248 -19.20 -1.31 2.19
CA LEU A 248 -19.25 -0.78 0.82
C LEU A 248 -19.44 0.75 0.77
N GLU A 249 -19.07 1.43 1.86
CA GLU A 249 -19.14 2.89 1.95
C GLU A 249 -17.79 3.52 1.57
N ALA A 250 -17.88 4.66 0.89
CA ALA A 250 -16.74 5.47 0.55
C ALA A 250 -16.49 6.57 1.58
N SER A 251 -15.23 6.87 1.84
CA SER A 251 -14.85 7.97 2.72
C SER A 251 -13.45 8.50 2.38
N LEU A 252 -13.18 9.74 2.78
CA LEU A 252 -11.83 10.29 2.68
C LEU A 252 -10.97 9.77 3.84
N ARG A 253 -9.92 9.00 3.53
CA ARG A 253 -8.99 8.43 4.49
C ARG A 253 -7.63 9.11 4.41
N PRO A 254 -7.01 9.44 5.54
CA PRO A 254 -5.66 9.99 5.54
C PRO A 254 -4.66 8.98 4.99
N PHE A 255 -3.61 9.48 4.33
CA PHE A 255 -2.47 8.69 3.89
C PHE A 255 -1.17 9.44 4.24
N ARG A 256 -0.08 8.69 4.43
CA ARG A 256 1.15 9.21 5.01
C ARG A 256 2.05 9.93 4.02
N GLY A 257 2.02 9.53 2.76
CA GLY A 257 2.89 10.10 1.74
C GLY A 257 2.71 9.48 0.36
N VAL A 258 3.55 9.92 -0.56
CA VAL A 258 3.63 9.37 -1.91
C VAL A 258 5.04 8.86 -2.13
N MET A 259 5.17 7.67 -2.69
CA MET A 259 6.46 7.10 -3.01
C MET A 259 6.66 6.92 -4.51
N ARG A 260 7.93 6.79 -4.90
CA ARG A 260 8.31 6.35 -6.25
C ARG A 260 9.55 5.46 -6.20
N ARG A 261 9.66 4.58 -7.20
CA ARG A 261 10.88 3.81 -7.44
C ARG A 261 11.12 3.60 -8.93
N ARG A 262 12.36 3.34 -9.30
CA ARG A 262 12.71 2.92 -10.67
C ARG A 262 12.18 1.52 -10.93
N TYR A 263 11.56 1.34 -12.11
CA TYR A 263 11.02 0.06 -12.56
C TYR A 263 11.31 -0.13 -14.05
N THR A 264 11.76 -1.32 -14.39
CA THR A 264 11.95 -1.76 -15.77
C THR A 264 11.32 -3.12 -15.93
N GLY A 265 10.34 -3.24 -16.80
CA GLY A 265 9.56 -4.47 -17.01
C GLY A 265 8.16 -4.14 -17.56
N ASP A 266 7.30 -5.12 -17.62
CA ASP A 266 5.94 -4.93 -18.08
C ASP A 266 5.03 -4.41 -16.95
N LEU A 267 4.30 -3.32 -17.20
CA LEU A 267 3.11 -2.94 -16.45
C LEU A 267 1.89 -3.64 -17.05
N LEU A 268 0.82 -3.75 -16.30
CA LEU A 268 -0.45 -4.28 -16.78
C LEU A 268 -1.47 -3.16 -16.91
N ARG A 269 -2.00 -2.97 -18.12
CA ARG A 269 -3.15 -2.10 -18.37
C ARG A 269 -4.42 -2.91 -18.27
N ILE A 270 -5.15 -2.71 -17.19
CA ILE A 270 -6.44 -3.34 -16.92
C ILE A 270 -7.52 -2.44 -17.50
N THR A 271 -8.32 -2.97 -18.42
CA THR A 271 -9.43 -2.23 -19.04
C THR A 271 -10.76 -2.91 -18.72
N LEU A 272 -11.71 -2.15 -18.19
CA LEU A 272 -13.05 -2.61 -17.87
C LEU A 272 -13.99 -2.51 -19.10
N GLU A 273 -15.12 -3.20 -19.08
CA GLU A 273 -16.13 -3.13 -20.17
C GLU A 273 -16.65 -1.71 -20.41
N SER A 274 -16.69 -0.87 -19.36
CA SER A 274 -17.00 0.57 -19.49
C SER A 274 -15.89 1.37 -20.18
N GLY A 275 -14.75 0.76 -20.50
CA GLY A 275 -13.55 1.38 -21.03
C GLY A 275 -12.69 2.11 -20.01
N ARG A 276 -13.09 2.14 -18.74
CA ARG A 276 -12.25 2.66 -17.63
C ARG A 276 -11.01 1.79 -17.50
N GLN A 277 -9.89 2.38 -17.15
CA GLN A 277 -8.61 1.69 -17.10
C GLN A 277 -7.73 2.14 -15.94
N ILE A 278 -6.83 1.25 -15.54
CA ILE A 278 -5.74 1.52 -14.60
C ILE A 278 -4.50 0.78 -15.06
N THR A 279 -3.32 1.39 -14.88
CA THR A 279 -2.05 0.79 -15.27
C THR A 279 -1.18 0.62 -14.03
N VAL A 280 -0.82 -0.63 -13.76
CA VAL A 280 -0.18 -1.06 -12.49
C VAL A 280 0.93 -2.07 -12.74
N THR A 281 1.78 -2.31 -11.75
CA THR A 281 2.73 -3.44 -11.76
C THR A 281 1.98 -4.77 -11.63
N PRO A 282 2.53 -5.91 -12.10
CA PRO A 282 1.83 -7.22 -12.05
C PRO A 282 1.42 -7.66 -10.64
N ASP A 283 2.20 -7.32 -9.65
CA ASP A 283 2.01 -7.64 -8.23
C ASP A 283 1.15 -6.60 -7.48
N HIS A 284 0.63 -5.58 -8.18
CA HIS A 284 -0.22 -4.56 -7.57
C HIS A 284 -1.54 -5.16 -7.05
N PRO A 285 -1.97 -4.81 -5.80
CA PRO A 285 -3.18 -5.36 -5.22
C PRO A 285 -4.42 -4.77 -5.88
N VAL A 286 -5.26 -5.62 -6.37
CA VAL A 286 -6.59 -5.31 -6.90
C VAL A 286 -7.65 -6.09 -6.11
N TYR A 287 -8.89 -5.66 -6.20
CA TYR A 287 -9.97 -6.33 -5.52
C TYR A 287 -10.93 -6.93 -6.53
N VAL A 288 -11.18 -8.23 -6.43
CA VAL A 288 -12.03 -9.00 -7.35
C VAL A 288 -13.29 -9.46 -6.65
N LEU A 289 -14.44 -9.32 -7.30
CA LEU A 289 -15.71 -9.80 -6.76
C LEU A 289 -15.78 -11.32 -6.89
N ASN A 290 -15.77 -11.99 -5.75
CA ASN A 290 -16.00 -13.42 -5.61
C ASN A 290 -17.35 -13.68 -4.93
N GLY A 291 -17.84 -14.93 -4.87
CA GLY A 291 -19.18 -15.29 -4.38
C GLY A 291 -19.57 -14.81 -2.97
N GLY A 292 -18.68 -14.20 -2.20
CA GLY A 292 -18.93 -13.64 -0.86
C GLY A 292 -18.63 -12.15 -0.70
N GLY A 293 -18.09 -11.48 -1.72
CA GLY A 293 -17.67 -10.06 -1.65
C GLY A 293 -16.41 -9.78 -2.46
N PHE A 294 -15.81 -8.60 -2.23
CA PHE A 294 -14.53 -8.26 -2.88
C PHE A 294 -13.35 -8.89 -2.12
N ALA A 295 -12.51 -9.62 -2.84
CA ALA A 295 -11.29 -10.21 -2.32
C ALA A 295 -10.05 -9.56 -2.97
N ARG A 296 -8.96 -9.43 -2.20
CA ARG A 296 -7.69 -8.92 -2.69
C ARG A 296 -6.97 -9.99 -3.52
N GLU A 297 -6.56 -9.63 -4.72
CA GLU A 297 -5.75 -10.44 -5.64
C GLU A 297 -4.61 -9.60 -6.22
N THR A 298 -3.67 -10.20 -6.96
CA THR A 298 -2.66 -9.41 -7.68
C THR A 298 -3.15 -9.09 -9.09
N ALA A 299 -2.69 -7.97 -9.64
CA ALA A 299 -3.05 -7.58 -11.00
C ALA A 299 -2.62 -8.61 -12.05
N GLY A 300 -1.54 -9.37 -11.77
CA GLY A 300 -1.04 -10.44 -12.64
C GLY A 300 -1.92 -11.67 -12.71
N ASP A 301 -2.78 -11.88 -11.70
CA ASP A 301 -3.71 -13.01 -11.64
C ASP A 301 -5.08 -12.70 -12.26
N LEU A 302 -5.32 -11.44 -12.70
CA LEU A 302 -6.58 -11.05 -13.31
C LEU A 302 -6.79 -11.69 -14.67
N GLU A 303 -8.01 -12.17 -14.89
CA GLU A 303 -8.47 -12.67 -16.17
C GLU A 303 -9.60 -11.79 -16.76
N ALA A 304 -9.73 -11.82 -18.08
CA ALA A 304 -10.90 -11.20 -18.72
C ALA A 304 -12.17 -11.92 -18.27
N GLY A 305 -13.09 -11.15 -17.67
CA GLY A 305 -14.31 -11.72 -17.09
C GLY A 305 -14.46 -11.46 -15.60
N ASP A 306 -13.37 -11.19 -14.89
CA ASP A 306 -13.38 -10.81 -13.47
C ASP A 306 -14.08 -9.46 -13.26
N TYR A 307 -14.49 -9.17 -12.03
CA TYR A 307 -15.20 -7.94 -11.69
C TYR A 307 -14.41 -7.15 -10.67
N LEU A 308 -14.04 -5.90 -11.02
CA LEU A 308 -13.38 -4.96 -10.13
C LEU A 308 -14.34 -3.93 -9.55
N PRO A 309 -14.09 -3.44 -8.31
CA PRO A 309 -14.88 -2.40 -7.68
C PRO A 309 -14.63 -1.04 -8.34
N VAL A 310 -15.69 -0.34 -8.66
CA VAL A 310 -15.64 1.03 -9.15
C VAL A 310 -16.46 1.91 -8.22
N LEU A 311 -15.80 2.94 -7.70
CA LEU A 311 -16.36 3.90 -6.78
C LEU A 311 -17.28 4.90 -7.49
N THR A 312 -18.43 5.16 -6.90
CA THR A 312 -19.21 6.36 -7.13
C THR A 312 -18.88 7.35 -6.02
N ALA A 313 -18.17 8.41 -6.36
CA ALA A 313 -17.64 9.39 -5.39
C ALA A 313 -18.71 10.38 -4.91
N GLU A 314 -19.98 9.99 -4.84
CA GLU A 314 -21.12 10.89 -4.55
C GLU A 314 -20.93 11.62 -3.23
N GLY A 315 -20.94 12.97 -3.28
CA GLY A 315 -20.79 13.83 -2.10
C GLY A 315 -19.36 14.01 -1.57
N LEU A 316 -18.36 13.34 -2.11
CA LEU A 316 -16.97 13.54 -1.68
C LEU A 316 -16.44 14.90 -2.11
N GLY A 317 -16.06 15.77 -1.15
CA GLY A 317 -15.55 17.12 -1.38
C GLY A 317 -16.59 18.21 -1.61
N GLU A 318 -17.88 17.88 -1.52
CA GLU A 318 -19.01 18.78 -1.82
C GLU A 318 -19.03 20.00 -0.89
N GLY A 319 -19.21 21.20 -1.50
CA GLY A 319 -19.57 22.43 -0.78
C GLY A 319 -18.46 23.10 0.04
N SER A 320 -17.21 22.68 -0.11
CA SER A 320 -16.10 23.27 0.67
C SER A 320 -15.61 24.61 0.15
N VAL A 321 -16.02 25.03 -1.05
CA VAL A 321 -15.61 26.29 -1.69
C VAL A 321 -16.83 27.07 -2.20
N THR A 322 -16.98 28.30 -1.70
CA THR A 322 -18.01 29.26 -2.12
C THR A 322 -17.45 30.45 -2.89
N ASP A 323 -16.18 30.73 -2.69
CA ASP A 323 -15.49 31.89 -3.24
C ASP A 323 -14.03 31.58 -3.59
N ILE A 324 -13.43 32.44 -4.41
CA ILE A 324 -12.03 32.39 -4.84
C ILE A 324 -11.33 33.61 -4.29
N ASP A 325 -10.28 33.48 -3.44
CA ASP A 325 -9.33 34.56 -3.21
C ASP A 325 -8.45 34.69 -4.46
N LEU A 326 -8.81 35.69 -5.28
CA LEU A 326 -8.20 35.90 -6.58
C LEU A 326 -6.71 36.25 -6.47
N ALA A 327 -6.32 36.98 -5.40
CA ALA A 327 -4.94 37.36 -5.14
C ALA A 327 -4.09 36.11 -4.80
N GLU A 328 -4.63 35.22 -3.97
CA GLU A 328 -3.98 33.98 -3.60
C GLU A 328 -3.78 33.07 -4.81
N VAL A 329 -4.86 32.79 -5.57
CA VAL A 329 -4.84 31.90 -6.75
C VAL A 329 -3.87 32.39 -7.81
N LEU A 330 -3.90 33.70 -8.15
CA LEU A 330 -2.99 34.26 -9.12
C LEU A 330 -1.53 34.31 -8.64
N THR A 331 -1.30 34.49 -7.33
CA THR A 331 0.06 34.44 -6.76
C THR A 331 0.62 33.02 -6.79
N LYS A 332 -0.15 32.02 -6.40
CA LYS A 332 0.25 30.60 -6.46
C LYS A 332 0.56 30.14 -7.89
N ALA A 333 -0.15 30.68 -8.88
CA ALA A 333 0.12 30.44 -10.30
C ALA A 333 1.35 31.21 -10.84
N GLY A 334 2.05 31.95 -10.01
CA GLY A 334 3.27 32.70 -10.41
C GLY A 334 3.00 34.08 -11.03
N HIS A 335 1.78 34.57 -10.95
CA HIS A 335 1.37 35.84 -11.57
C HIS A 335 1.45 37.09 -10.65
N ALA A 336 2.03 36.97 -9.45
CA ALA A 336 2.12 38.07 -8.46
C ALA A 336 2.69 39.35 -9.05
N GLY A 337 3.73 39.29 -9.90
CA GLY A 337 4.33 40.44 -10.54
C GLY A 337 3.49 41.12 -11.65
N ALA A 338 2.41 40.47 -12.08
CA ALA A 338 1.55 40.92 -13.17
C ALA A 338 0.29 41.64 -12.67
N ILE A 339 -0.01 41.58 -11.37
CA ILE A 339 -1.22 42.08 -10.75
C ILE A 339 -0.94 43.15 -9.70
N ARG A 340 -1.93 43.99 -9.41
CA ARG A 340 -1.96 44.87 -8.25
C ARG A 340 -3.15 44.49 -7.38
N VAL A 341 -2.87 44.17 -6.12
CA VAL A 341 -3.87 43.74 -5.13
C VAL A 341 -4.17 44.93 -4.21
N THR A 342 -5.44 45.20 -4.02
CA THR A 342 -5.96 46.12 -2.98
C THR A 342 -6.81 45.27 -2.00
N GLU A 343 -7.36 45.94 -0.97
CA GLU A 343 -8.24 45.25 -0.01
C GLU A 343 -9.45 44.64 -0.69
N ASP A 344 -10.05 45.32 -1.66
CA ASP A 344 -11.32 44.95 -2.30
C ASP A 344 -11.16 44.34 -3.70
N ALA A 345 -10.03 44.58 -4.39
CA ALA A 345 -9.90 44.21 -5.81
C ALA A 345 -8.50 43.79 -6.24
N VAL A 346 -8.49 43.01 -7.32
CA VAL A 346 -7.28 42.62 -8.09
C VAL A 346 -7.36 43.28 -9.47
N THR A 347 -6.32 44.05 -9.82
CA THR A 347 -6.27 44.81 -11.07
C THR A 347 -4.97 44.53 -11.85
N ILE A 348 -4.96 44.84 -13.13
CA ILE A 348 -3.73 44.87 -13.95
C ILE A 348 -3.20 46.31 -14.00
N PRO A 349 -1.96 46.56 -13.62
CA PRO A 349 -1.36 47.89 -13.70
C PRO A 349 -1.44 48.46 -15.12
N GLY A 350 -1.86 49.73 -15.22
CA GLY A 350 -1.94 50.45 -16.50
C GLY A 350 -3.17 50.16 -17.36
N THR A 351 -4.17 49.42 -16.86
CA THR A 351 -5.44 49.18 -17.55
C THR A 351 -6.54 50.11 -17.02
N ARG A 352 -7.54 50.43 -17.86
CA ARG A 352 -8.70 51.25 -17.47
C ARG A 352 -9.84 50.44 -16.83
N HIS A 353 -9.76 49.09 -16.87
CA HIS A 353 -10.78 48.22 -16.28
C HIS A 353 -10.67 48.27 -14.74
N PRO A 354 -11.78 48.34 -13.99
CA PRO A 354 -11.78 48.44 -12.54
C PRO A 354 -11.19 47.21 -11.82
N GLY A 355 -10.95 46.11 -12.51
CA GLY A 355 -10.47 44.84 -11.95
C GLY A 355 -11.58 43.87 -11.64
N LEU A 356 -11.24 42.85 -10.87
CA LEU A 356 -12.19 41.85 -10.31
C LEU A 356 -12.15 41.98 -8.79
N PRO A 357 -13.23 41.63 -8.08
CA PRO A 357 -13.21 41.54 -6.63
C PRO A 357 -12.08 40.60 -6.16
N ARG A 358 -11.43 40.96 -5.05
CA ARG A 358 -10.40 40.09 -4.45
C ARG A 358 -10.99 38.76 -4.05
N THR A 359 -12.17 38.74 -3.43
CA THR A 359 -12.98 37.60 -3.16
C THR A 359 -14.04 37.50 -4.26
N LEU A 360 -13.78 36.60 -5.23
CA LEU A 360 -14.68 36.36 -6.36
C LEU A 360 -15.65 35.25 -6.01
N PRO A 361 -16.96 35.49 -5.86
CA PRO A 361 -17.93 34.45 -5.56
C PRO A 361 -18.06 33.47 -6.74
N VAL A 362 -18.15 32.20 -6.43
CA VAL A 362 -18.41 31.15 -7.44
C VAL A 362 -19.90 31.11 -7.72
N SER A 363 -20.34 32.01 -8.61
CA SER A 363 -21.75 32.06 -9.03
C SER A 363 -22.08 30.99 -10.08
N PRO A 364 -23.38 30.68 -10.31
CA PRO A 364 -23.82 29.81 -11.41
C PRO A 364 -23.28 30.28 -12.76
N GLU A 365 -23.22 31.62 -12.98
CA GLU A 365 -22.69 32.20 -14.22
C GLU A 365 -21.21 31.91 -14.40
N LEU A 366 -20.41 31.95 -13.31
CA LEU A 366 -18.99 31.60 -13.36
C LEU A 366 -18.82 30.11 -13.68
N ALA A 367 -19.59 29.23 -13.05
CA ALA A 367 -19.55 27.81 -13.29
C ALA A 367 -19.93 27.47 -14.75
N VAL A 368 -20.99 28.07 -15.28
CA VAL A 368 -21.41 27.92 -16.68
C VAL A 368 -20.37 28.47 -17.66
N PHE A 369 -19.76 29.65 -17.38
CA PHE A 369 -18.66 30.18 -18.20
C PHE A 369 -17.49 29.20 -18.26
N LEU A 370 -17.06 28.65 -17.11
CA LEU A 370 -15.97 27.66 -17.06
C LEU A 370 -16.36 26.39 -17.83
N GLY A 371 -17.61 25.95 -17.79
CA GLY A 371 -18.11 24.83 -18.59
C GLY A 371 -18.06 25.09 -20.11
N TYR A 372 -18.45 26.29 -20.55
CA TYR A 372 -18.31 26.71 -21.96
C TYR A 372 -16.83 26.85 -22.35
N TYR A 373 -15.99 27.39 -21.45
CA TYR A 373 -14.54 27.46 -21.69
C TYR A 373 -13.94 26.05 -21.84
N PHE A 374 -14.29 25.14 -20.97
CA PHE A 374 -13.89 23.74 -21.10
C PHE A 374 -14.28 23.15 -22.46
N ALA A 375 -15.48 23.43 -22.92
CA ALA A 375 -15.99 22.85 -24.17
C ALA A 375 -15.39 23.49 -25.43
N ALA A 376 -15.40 24.81 -25.51
CA ALA A 376 -15.16 25.61 -26.71
C ALA A 376 -14.01 26.62 -26.54
N GLY A 377 -13.38 26.67 -25.32
CA GLY A 377 -12.42 27.72 -24.95
C GLY A 377 -11.01 27.49 -25.47
N SER A 378 -10.34 28.60 -25.69
CA SER A 378 -8.89 28.70 -25.86
C SER A 378 -8.40 30.04 -25.32
N SER A 379 -7.16 30.09 -24.89
CA SER A 379 -6.51 31.33 -24.47
C SER A 379 -5.15 31.48 -25.12
N ASP A 380 -4.86 32.67 -25.63
CA ASP A 380 -3.57 32.98 -26.24
C ASP A 380 -3.10 34.37 -25.90
N HIS A 381 -1.82 34.65 -26.10
CA HIS A 381 -1.27 35.99 -26.00
C HIS A 381 -0.20 36.23 -27.09
N ALA A 382 -0.24 37.41 -27.66
CA ALA A 382 0.77 37.89 -28.60
C ALA A 382 1.25 39.29 -28.16
N GLY A 383 2.47 39.36 -27.64
CA GLY A 383 3.03 40.59 -27.05
C GLY A 383 2.19 41.13 -25.88
N ARG A 384 1.49 42.26 -26.06
CA ARG A 384 0.62 42.85 -25.05
C ARG A 384 -0.86 42.50 -25.19
N HIS A 385 -1.22 41.69 -26.19
CA HIS A 385 -2.60 41.31 -26.47
C HIS A 385 -2.89 39.94 -25.86
N TYR A 386 -3.80 39.92 -24.91
CA TYR A 386 -4.27 38.71 -24.19
C TYR A 386 -5.70 38.44 -24.63
N THR A 387 -5.98 37.24 -25.07
CA THR A 387 -7.26 36.84 -25.64
C THR A 387 -7.76 35.54 -24.99
N VAL A 388 -9.01 35.55 -24.56
CA VAL A 388 -9.79 34.40 -24.21
C VAL A 388 -10.92 34.26 -25.22
N ARG A 389 -11.03 33.13 -25.89
CA ARG A 389 -11.97 32.89 -26.99
C ARG A 389 -12.78 31.62 -26.70
N LEU A 390 -14.08 31.70 -26.96
CA LEU A 390 -14.99 30.55 -27.00
C LEU A 390 -15.51 30.39 -28.42
N ALA A 391 -15.22 29.28 -29.08
CA ALA A 391 -15.55 29.02 -30.48
C ALA A 391 -16.74 28.07 -30.59
N PHE A 392 -17.89 28.57 -31.00
CA PHE A 392 -19.11 27.83 -31.18
C PHE A 392 -19.38 27.54 -32.67
N GLY A 393 -20.16 26.50 -32.95
CA GLY A 393 -20.65 26.22 -34.27
C GLY A 393 -21.62 27.29 -34.78
N ARG A 394 -21.78 27.41 -36.11
CA ARG A 394 -22.68 28.41 -36.72
C ARG A 394 -24.15 28.33 -36.27
N HIS A 395 -24.58 27.21 -35.76
CA HIS A 395 -25.94 26.94 -35.29
C HIS A 395 -26.11 27.06 -33.77
N ASP A 396 -25.02 27.38 -33.04
CA ASP A 396 -25.00 27.42 -31.58
C ASP A 396 -25.08 28.87 -31.05
N ALA A 397 -25.90 29.70 -31.71
CA ALA A 397 -26.02 31.14 -31.41
C ALA A 397 -26.55 31.38 -29.98
N ASP A 398 -27.46 30.55 -29.49
CA ASP A 398 -28.03 30.66 -28.14
C ASP A 398 -26.94 30.35 -27.08
N SER A 399 -26.13 29.32 -27.31
CA SER A 399 -24.98 28.99 -26.39
C SER A 399 -23.95 30.11 -26.40
N ALA A 400 -23.68 30.73 -27.56
CA ALA A 400 -22.74 31.85 -27.64
C ALA A 400 -23.31 33.11 -26.91
N ALA A 401 -24.63 33.38 -27.04
CA ALA A 401 -25.26 34.46 -26.32
C ALA A 401 -25.30 34.24 -24.81
N ASP A 402 -25.61 33.03 -24.38
CA ASP A 402 -25.57 32.64 -22.96
C ASP A 402 -24.17 32.72 -22.37
N ALA A 403 -23.15 32.23 -23.07
CA ALA A 403 -21.77 32.35 -22.65
C ALA A 403 -21.35 33.82 -22.48
N ALA A 404 -21.77 34.70 -23.43
CA ALA A 404 -21.51 36.15 -23.31
C ALA A 404 -22.22 36.79 -22.11
N ALA A 405 -23.47 36.36 -21.84
CA ALA A 405 -24.22 36.82 -20.67
C ALA A 405 -23.56 36.36 -19.36
N CYS A 406 -23.07 35.13 -19.27
CA CYS A 406 -22.35 34.59 -18.12
C CYS A 406 -21.04 35.36 -17.86
N ILE A 407 -20.23 35.60 -18.89
CA ILE A 407 -19.01 36.42 -18.76
C ILE A 407 -19.32 37.82 -18.21
N ARG A 408 -20.38 38.44 -18.69
CA ARG A 408 -20.81 39.76 -18.24
C ARG A 408 -21.26 39.73 -16.78
N ALA A 409 -22.08 38.76 -16.43
CA ALA A 409 -22.64 38.66 -15.08
C ALA A 409 -21.59 38.29 -14.04
N ALA A 410 -20.73 37.27 -14.31
CA ALA A 410 -19.76 36.79 -13.36
C ALA A 410 -18.51 37.66 -13.24
N LEU A 411 -18.05 38.23 -14.36
CA LEU A 411 -16.74 38.89 -14.42
C LEU A 411 -16.81 40.39 -14.74
N GLY A 412 -18.00 40.94 -15.07
CA GLY A 412 -18.16 42.36 -15.38
C GLY A 412 -17.49 42.79 -16.69
N TYR A 413 -17.11 41.88 -17.56
CA TYR A 413 -16.47 42.17 -18.86
C TYR A 413 -17.47 42.00 -20.01
N GLU A 414 -17.47 42.97 -20.96
CA GLU A 414 -18.28 42.89 -22.17
C GLU A 414 -17.54 42.12 -23.28
N PRO A 415 -17.95 40.89 -23.60
CA PRO A 415 -17.34 40.09 -24.67
C PRO A 415 -17.78 40.56 -26.06
N GLN A 416 -16.90 40.39 -27.05
CA GLN A 416 -17.21 40.67 -28.45
C GLN A 416 -17.71 39.37 -29.11
N ILE A 417 -18.92 39.40 -29.69
CA ILE A 417 -19.46 38.27 -30.47
C ILE A 417 -19.10 38.52 -31.94
N GLN A 418 -18.25 37.65 -32.48
CA GLN A 418 -17.77 37.67 -33.88
C GLN A 418 -18.38 36.51 -34.66
N LYS A 419 -19.17 36.79 -35.69
CA LYS A 419 -19.76 35.76 -36.55
C LYS A 419 -18.93 35.62 -37.80
N SER A 420 -18.66 34.37 -38.17
CA SER A 420 -17.97 33.97 -39.38
C SER A 420 -18.79 32.95 -40.19
N THR A 421 -18.32 32.60 -41.36
CA THR A 421 -18.93 31.54 -42.19
C THR A 421 -18.80 30.15 -41.56
N THR A 422 -17.85 29.96 -40.65
CA THR A 422 -17.57 28.68 -40.03
C THR A 422 -18.09 28.56 -38.59
N GLY A 423 -18.34 29.69 -37.88
CA GLY A 423 -18.78 29.66 -36.50
C GLY A 423 -19.04 31.01 -35.88
N ILE A 424 -19.26 31.00 -34.58
CA ILE A 424 -19.47 32.16 -33.73
C ILE A 424 -18.40 32.15 -32.64
N ASP A 425 -17.61 33.19 -32.58
CA ASP A 425 -16.60 33.39 -31.54
C ASP A 425 -17.07 34.42 -30.52
N VAL A 426 -16.99 34.08 -29.24
CA VAL A 426 -17.16 34.99 -28.12
C VAL A 426 -15.75 35.29 -27.61
N VAL A 427 -15.34 36.56 -27.73
CA VAL A 427 -13.95 36.97 -27.50
C VAL A 427 -13.86 38.02 -26.38
N VAL A 428 -13.05 37.74 -25.36
CA VAL A 428 -12.69 38.65 -24.30
C VAL A 428 -11.21 39.01 -24.44
N ARG A 429 -10.94 40.35 -24.57
CA ARG A 429 -9.58 40.87 -24.61
C ARG A 429 -9.21 41.45 -23.25
N SER A 430 -8.73 40.60 -22.36
CA SER A 430 -8.36 40.99 -20.99
C SER A 430 -7.21 40.14 -20.48
N LYS A 431 -6.13 40.82 -20.02
CA LYS A 431 -5.03 40.13 -19.35
C LYS A 431 -5.49 39.48 -18.05
N LEU A 432 -6.39 40.10 -17.28
CA LEU A 432 -6.84 39.55 -16.01
C LEU A 432 -7.67 38.28 -16.18
N ILE A 433 -8.58 38.25 -17.17
CA ILE A 433 -9.36 37.01 -17.47
C ILE A 433 -8.45 35.91 -18.02
N PHE A 434 -7.46 36.26 -18.87
CA PHE A 434 -6.46 35.30 -19.32
C PHE A 434 -5.71 34.66 -18.16
N LEU A 435 -5.21 35.51 -17.22
CA LEU A 435 -4.51 35.01 -16.02
C LEU A 435 -5.43 34.20 -15.09
N LEU A 436 -6.72 34.54 -15.02
CA LEU A 436 -7.70 33.81 -14.22
C LEU A 436 -7.89 32.38 -14.75
N VAL A 437 -8.15 32.21 -16.06
CA VAL A 437 -8.36 30.86 -16.62
C VAL A 437 -7.07 30.03 -16.59
N ASP A 438 -5.91 30.67 -16.71
CA ASP A 438 -4.62 30.03 -16.55
C ASP A 438 -4.40 29.56 -15.10
N ALA A 439 -4.59 30.44 -14.13
CA ALA A 439 -4.41 30.17 -12.70
C ALA A 439 -5.40 29.14 -12.16
N LEU A 440 -6.60 29.07 -12.72
CA LEU A 440 -7.57 28.01 -12.40
C LEU A 440 -7.22 26.65 -13.04
N GLY A 441 -6.22 26.60 -13.94
CA GLY A 441 -5.79 25.37 -14.60
C GLY A 441 -6.74 24.89 -15.68
N CYS A 442 -7.46 25.78 -16.36
CA CYS A 442 -8.42 25.41 -17.40
C CYS A 442 -7.76 24.86 -18.68
N GLY A 443 -6.44 25.11 -18.88
CA GLY A 443 -5.72 24.84 -20.10
C GLY A 443 -5.98 25.86 -21.23
N SER A 444 -5.02 26.03 -22.13
CA SER A 444 -5.05 27.04 -23.19
C SER A 444 -5.49 26.53 -24.55
N SER A 445 -5.42 25.23 -24.80
CA SER A 445 -5.72 24.56 -26.08
C SER A 445 -6.59 23.31 -25.88
N ALA A 446 -7.01 22.70 -26.99
CA ALA A 446 -7.80 21.46 -26.94
C ALA A 446 -7.03 20.28 -26.29
N GLU A 447 -5.71 20.23 -26.44
CA GLU A 447 -4.84 19.18 -25.91
C GLU A 447 -4.49 19.40 -24.44
N THR A 448 -4.33 20.66 -24.01
CA THR A 448 -3.96 21.03 -22.63
C THR A 448 -5.17 21.28 -21.73
N ARG A 449 -6.36 21.18 -22.27
CA ARG A 449 -7.63 21.39 -21.55
C ARG A 449 -7.73 20.49 -20.33
N SER A 450 -8.21 21.04 -19.21
CA SER A 450 -8.40 20.34 -17.96
C SER A 450 -9.64 20.83 -17.21
N VAL A 451 -10.17 20.02 -16.30
CA VAL A 451 -11.19 20.44 -15.35
C VAL A 451 -10.49 21.12 -14.18
N PRO A 452 -10.81 22.38 -13.87
CA PRO A 452 -10.26 23.08 -12.70
C PRO A 452 -10.54 22.34 -11.40
N ASP A 453 -9.56 22.29 -10.49
CA ASP A 453 -9.73 21.63 -9.18
C ASP A 453 -10.85 22.26 -8.33
N LEU A 454 -11.11 23.54 -8.52
CA LEU A 454 -12.23 24.23 -7.91
C LEU A 454 -13.52 23.44 -8.02
N LEU A 455 -13.75 22.79 -9.19
CA LEU A 455 -15.02 22.12 -9.55
C LEU A 455 -15.29 20.90 -8.67
N PHE A 456 -14.25 20.25 -8.15
CA PHE A 456 -14.38 19.07 -7.27
C PHE A 456 -14.83 19.44 -5.86
N ASN A 457 -14.88 20.74 -5.53
CA ASN A 457 -15.14 21.29 -4.21
C ASN A 457 -16.38 22.20 -4.14
N LEU A 458 -17.08 22.36 -5.25
CA LEU A 458 -18.32 23.11 -5.31
C LEU A 458 -19.50 22.27 -4.80
N ASP A 459 -20.59 22.97 -4.48
CA ASP A 459 -21.83 22.25 -4.31
C ASP A 459 -22.26 21.58 -5.62
N ARG A 460 -23.10 20.58 -5.52
CA ARG A 460 -23.49 19.75 -6.65
C ARG A 460 -24.28 20.51 -7.73
N ILE A 461 -24.92 21.62 -7.39
CA ILE A 461 -25.67 22.44 -8.35
C ILE A 461 -24.70 23.17 -9.27
N LEU A 462 -23.70 23.82 -8.71
CA LEU A 462 -22.67 24.54 -9.47
C LEU A 462 -21.81 23.61 -10.30
N ALA A 463 -21.44 22.45 -9.75
CA ALA A 463 -20.73 21.40 -10.48
C ALA A 463 -21.58 20.83 -11.64
N GLY A 464 -22.88 20.70 -11.41
CA GLY A 464 -23.86 20.33 -12.43
C GLY A 464 -24.00 21.38 -13.53
N ASP A 465 -24.04 22.66 -13.20
CA ASP A 465 -24.09 23.76 -14.16
C ASP A 465 -22.87 23.77 -15.09
N TYR A 466 -21.70 23.57 -14.52
CA TYR A 466 -20.46 23.41 -15.29
C TYR A 466 -20.55 22.25 -16.29
N LEU A 467 -20.91 21.04 -15.81
CA LEU A 467 -21.03 19.86 -16.70
C LEU A 467 -22.13 20.04 -17.75
N GLY A 468 -23.27 20.61 -17.38
CA GLY A 468 -24.36 20.91 -18.30
C GLY A 468 -23.92 21.79 -19.44
N ALA A 469 -23.24 22.90 -19.16
CA ALA A 469 -22.68 23.81 -20.15
C ALA A 469 -21.62 23.14 -21.03
N ALA A 470 -20.71 22.36 -20.43
CA ALA A 470 -19.67 21.63 -21.16
C ALA A 470 -20.26 20.64 -22.17
N PHE A 471 -21.25 19.87 -21.77
CA PHE A 471 -21.91 18.89 -22.64
C PHE A 471 -22.84 19.55 -23.69
N LEU A 472 -23.43 20.71 -23.38
CA LEU A 472 -24.27 21.46 -24.33
C LEU A 472 -23.44 21.96 -25.51
N ALA A 473 -22.26 22.51 -25.25
CA ALA A 473 -21.41 23.10 -26.29
C ALA A 473 -20.66 22.09 -27.16
N THR A 474 -20.27 20.93 -26.60
CA THR A 474 -19.50 19.91 -27.35
C THR A 474 -20.18 18.55 -27.45
N GLY A 475 -21.21 18.33 -26.63
CA GLY A 475 -21.91 17.05 -26.52
C GLY A 475 -22.65 16.70 -27.80
N LYS A 476 -22.38 15.50 -28.34
CA LYS A 476 -23.23 14.94 -29.42
C LYS A 476 -24.25 14.00 -28.81
N ARG A 477 -25.50 14.30 -28.99
CA ARG A 477 -26.56 13.32 -28.75
C ARG A 477 -26.69 12.41 -29.95
N THR A 478 -26.74 11.13 -29.73
CA THR A 478 -27.11 10.17 -30.78
C THR A 478 -28.39 9.48 -30.29
N ILE A 479 -29.49 9.79 -30.98
CA ILE A 479 -30.76 9.10 -30.82
C ILE A 479 -30.88 8.18 -32.03
N GLY A 480 -30.55 6.90 -31.84
CA GLY A 480 -30.80 5.87 -32.85
C GLY A 480 -32.11 5.15 -32.53
N ARG A 481 -32.66 4.42 -33.49
CA ARG A 481 -33.86 3.57 -33.30
C ARG A 481 -33.70 2.52 -32.17
N ARG A 482 -32.43 2.29 -31.70
CA ARG A 482 -32.06 1.25 -30.71
C ARG A 482 -31.28 1.74 -29.50
N ALA A 483 -30.75 2.99 -29.45
CA ALA A 483 -30.00 3.47 -28.32
C ALA A 483 -29.96 5.00 -28.20
N ARG A 484 -30.16 5.50 -26.97
CA ARG A 484 -29.93 6.90 -26.61
C ARG A 484 -28.55 7.01 -25.99
N SER A 485 -27.75 8.02 -26.32
CA SER A 485 -26.48 8.28 -25.66
C SER A 485 -26.12 9.76 -25.64
N ILE A 486 -25.56 10.21 -24.53
CA ILE A 486 -24.97 11.56 -24.38
C ILE A 486 -23.47 11.37 -24.41
N ARG A 487 -22.71 12.15 -25.20
CA ARG A 487 -21.28 11.98 -25.39
C ARG A 487 -20.56 13.31 -25.40
N LEU A 488 -19.45 13.38 -24.65
CA LEU A 488 -18.47 14.46 -24.71
C LEU A 488 -17.18 13.92 -25.30
N LYS A 489 -16.55 14.69 -26.21
CA LYS A 489 -15.26 14.35 -26.83
C LYS A 489 -14.24 15.42 -26.51
N THR A 490 -13.03 14.99 -26.12
CA THR A 490 -11.89 15.88 -25.89
C THR A 490 -10.60 15.27 -26.47
N ALA A 491 -9.63 16.12 -26.76
CA ALA A 491 -8.27 15.70 -27.14
C ALA A 491 -7.37 15.51 -25.91
N SER A 492 -7.78 15.97 -24.74
CA SER A 492 -7.03 15.86 -23.48
C SER A 492 -7.50 14.63 -22.69
N GLU A 493 -6.58 13.76 -22.37
CA GLU A 493 -6.81 12.60 -21.49
C GLU A 493 -7.14 13.03 -20.09
N ASP A 494 -6.34 13.97 -19.53
CA ASP A 494 -6.55 14.56 -18.22
C ASP A 494 -7.99 15.10 -18.08
N ALA A 495 -8.44 15.85 -19.07
CA ALA A 495 -9.79 16.37 -19.09
C ALA A 495 -10.85 15.27 -19.08
N ALA A 496 -10.68 14.22 -19.86
CA ALA A 496 -11.65 13.12 -19.93
C ALA A 496 -11.74 12.35 -18.61
N ARG A 497 -10.60 12.02 -18.01
CA ARG A 497 -10.54 11.30 -16.71
C ARG A 497 -11.16 12.17 -15.60
N LYS A 498 -10.85 13.44 -15.54
CA LYS A 498 -11.42 14.40 -14.57
C LYS A 498 -12.93 14.63 -14.75
N VAL A 499 -13.43 14.63 -15.99
CA VAL A 499 -14.89 14.67 -16.25
C VAL A 499 -15.60 13.44 -15.70
N VAL A 500 -15.00 12.25 -15.87
CA VAL A 500 -15.55 11.01 -15.30
C VAL A 500 -15.58 11.07 -13.77
N TRP A 501 -14.54 11.60 -13.14
CA TRP A 501 -14.49 11.78 -11.69
C TRP A 501 -15.57 12.77 -11.19
N LEU A 502 -15.64 13.96 -11.81
CA LEU A 502 -16.63 14.98 -11.44
C LEU A 502 -18.07 14.48 -11.59
N ALA A 503 -18.35 13.73 -12.68
CA ALA A 503 -19.63 13.08 -12.84
C ALA A 503 -19.91 12.05 -11.73
N GLY A 504 -18.89 11.29 -11.32
CA GLY A 504 -18.96 10.36 -10.19
C GLY A 504 -19.34 11.05 -8.88
N GLN A 505 -18.80 12.26 -8.60
CA GLN A 505 -19.19 13.06 -7.43
C GLN A 505 -20.67 13.49 -7.46
N LEU A 506 -21.27 13.57 -8.66
CA LEU A 506 -22.71 13.83 -8.84
C LEU A 506 -23.56 12.55 -8.88
N GLY A 507 -22.98 11.40 -8.59
CA GLY A 507 -23.67 10.10 -8.63
C GLY A 507 -23.91 9.55 -10.04
N ILE A 508 -23.18 10.05 -11.05
CA ILE A 508 -23.39 9.71 -12.47
C ILE A 508 -22.24 8.81 -12.95
N GLN A 509 -22.62 7.64 -13.48
CA GLN A 509 -21.66 6.70 -14.06
C GLN A 509 -21.46 6.95 -15.56
N MET A 510 -20.23 7.18 -15.96
CA MET A 510 -19.84 7.38 -17.37
C MET A 510 -18.93 6.26 -17.86
N SER A 511 -19.07 5.89 -19.12
CA SER A 511 -18.10 5.09 -19.87
C SER A 511 -16.99 6.00 -20.41
N TYR A 512 -15.79 5.45 -20.50
CA TYR A 512 -14.60 6.09 -21.03
C TYR A 512 -14.12 5.33 -22.27
N ALA A 513 -13.71 6.03 -23.32
CA ALA A 513 -13.15 5.38 -24.49
C ALA A 513 -12.05 6.24 -25.11
N GLU A 514 -10.93 5.60 -25.40
CA GLU A 514 -9.82 6.13 -26.14
C GLU A 514 -9.90 5.65 -27.61
N ARG A 515 -9.64 6.54 -28.56
CA ARG A 515 -9.62 6.18 -29.97
C ARG A 515 -8.49 6.93 -30.69
N GLU A 516 -7.56 6.18 -31.19
CA GLU A 516 -6.56 6.71 -32.13
C GLU A 516 -7.20 7.09 -33.46
N ARG A 517 -6.84 8.25 -33.99
CA ARG A 517 -7.19 8.63 -35.35
C ARG A 517 -6.06 8.25 -36.30
N GLY A 518 -6.35 7.46 -37.31
CA GLY A 518 -5.45 7.23 -38.44
C GLY A 518 -5.06 8.57 -39.12
N ILE A 519 -3.84 8.65 -39.58
CA ILE A 519 -3.16 9.83 -40.16
C ILE A 519 -3.95 10.35 -41.37
N HIS A 520 -4.78 11.39 -41.19
CA HIS A 520 -5.44 12.00 -42.38
C HIS A 520 -5.51 13.53 -42.37
N ARG A 521 -5.00 14.25 -41.34
CA ARG A 521 -4.85 15.72 -41.44
C ARG A 521 -3.66 16.21 -40.59
N PRO A 522 -2.75 17.00 -41.16
CA PRO A 522 -1.70 17.68 -40.38
C PRO A 522 -2.38 18.62 -39.35
N GLY A 523 -1.96 18.54 -38.08
CA GLY A 523 -2.44 19.40 -37.00
C GLY A 523 -3.69 18.93 -36.23
N ALA A 524 -4.27 17.75 -36.55
CA ALA A 524 -5.34 17.17 -35.73
C ALA A 524 -4.75 16.30 -34.60
N PRO A 525 -5.33 16.30 -33.37
CA PRO A 525 -4.86 15.44 -32.29
C PRO A 525 -4.93 13.97 -32.74
N GLN A 526 -3.86 13.22 -32.43
CA GLN A 526 -3.74 11.82 -32.84
C GLN A 526 -4.72 10.93 -32.06
N THR A 527 -5.02 11.27 -30.80
CA THR A 527 -5.92 10.52 -29.94
C THR A 527 -7.11 11.36 -29.53
N THR A 528 -8.28 10.74 -29.40
CA THR A 528 -9.53 11.37 -28.96
C THR A 528 -10.15 10.54 -27.84
N TYR A 529 -10.45 11.18 -26.74
CA TYR A 529 -11.09 10.61 -25.56
C TYR A 529 -12.59 10.91 -25.58
N THR A 530 -13.40 9.94 -25.23
CA THR A 530 -14.86 10.05 -25.25
C THR A 530 -15.45 9.61 -23.91
N CYS A 531 -16.10 10.52 -23.21
CA CYS A 531 -16.95 10.21 -22.06
C CYS A 531 -18.39 10.04 -22.53
N SER A 532 -19.08 8.96 -22.15
CA SER A 532 -20.44 8.70 -22.63
C SER A 532 -21.34 8.12 -21.55
N ILE A 533 -22.63 8.49 -21.64
CA ILE A 533 -23.70 7.96 -20.80
C ILE A 533 -24.68 7.27 -21.75
N THR A 534 -25.00 6.01 -21.47
CA THR A 534 -25.87 5.18 -22.34
C THR A 534 -27.02 4.56 -21.57
N ALA A 535 -26.88 4.33 -20.27
CA ALA A 535 -27.98 3.80 -19.46
C ALA A 535 -29.04 4.86 -19.20
N GLN A 536 -30.30 4.50 -19.28
CA GLN A 536 -31.44 5.44 -19.21
C GLN A 536 -31.52 6.11 -17.83
N ASP A 537 -31.34 5.36 -16.75
CA ASP A 537 -31.29 5.89 -15.38
C ASP A 537 -30.15 6.90 -15.18
N GLN A 538 -28.98 6.66 -15.80
CA GLN A 538 -27.85 7.58 -15.74
C GLN A 538 -28.07 8.83 -16.59
N ILE A 539 -28.80 8.73 -17.71
CA ILE A 539 -29.21 9.88 -18.52
C ILE A 539 -30.19 10.77 -17.71
N GLU A 540 -31.11 10.16 -16.99
CA GLU A 540 -32.06 10.87 -16.13
C GLU A 540 -31.36 11.55 -14.96
N ARG A 541 -30.43 10.87 -14.28
CA ARG A 541 -29.59 11.45 -13.25
C ARG A 541 -28.76 12.62 -13.77
N PHE A 542 -28.10 12.46 -14.92
CA PHE A 542 -27.38 13.53 -15.56
C PHE A 542 -28.24 14.74 -15.88
N SER A 543 -29.43 14.52 -16.42
CA SER A 543 -30.39 15.61 -16.72
C SER A 543 -30.86 16.33 -15.46
N ALA A 544 -31.15 15.59 -14.40
CA ALA A 544 -31.58 16.17 -13.12
C ALA A 544 -30.45 16.98 -12.45
N ALA A 545 -29.20 16.49 -12.51
CA ALA A 545 -28.06 17.13 -11.91
C ALA A 545 -27.57 18.37 -12.67
N THR A 546 -27.69 18.38 -14.00
CA THR A 546 -27.07 19.39 -14.86
C THR A 546 -28.04 20.34 -15.54
N GLY A 547 -29.34 20.08 -15.47
CA GLY A 547 -30.35 20.80 -16.28
C GLY A 547 -30.27 20.49 -17.78
N PHE A 548 -29.44 19.51 -18.19
CA PHE A 548 -29.31 19.09 -19.57
C PHE A 548 -30.60 18.37 -20.00
N PRO A 549 -31.28 18.76 -21.10
CA PRO A 549 -32.57 18.22 -21.41
C PRO A 549 -32.54 16.73 -21.75
N ALA A 550 -33.29 15.92 -21.00
CA ALA A 550 -33.45 14.47 -21.25
C ALA A 550 -34.23 14.17 -22.50
N GLU A 551 -35.24 15.01 -22.82
CA GLU A 551 -36.08 14.90 -23.98
C GLU A 551 -35.89 16.10 -24.92
N MET A 552 -35.48 15.86 -26.16
CA MET A 552 -35.60 16.83 -27.25
C MET A 552 -36.37 16.17 -28.38
N PRO A 553 -37.20 16.95 -29.13
CA PRO A 553 -37.91 16.44 -30.29
C PRO A 553 -36.97 15.87 -31.35
N LEU A 554 -37.41 14.86 -32.07
CA LEU A 554 -36.73 14.25 -33.23
C LEU A 554 -36.68 15.25 -34.39
N GLY A 555 -35.74 16.22 -34.34
CA GLY A 555 -35.57 17.20 -35.39
C GLY A 555 -34.13 17.75 -35.36
N ARG A 556 -33.62 18.19 -36.49
CA ARG A 556 -32.27 18.73 -36.70
C ARG A 556 -32.02 20.10 -36.03
N GLU A 557 -32.80 20.51 -35.06
CA GLU A 557 -32.60 21.76 -34.35
C GLU A 557 -31.49 21.60 -33.30
N ARG A 558 -30.32 22.08 -33.63
CA ARG A 558 -29.21 22.36 -32.71
C ARG A 558 -29.41 23.79 -32.23
N GLY A 559 -29.53 23.98 -30.94
CA GLY A 559 -29.68 25.29 -30.34
C GLY A 559 -30.88 25.32 -29.39
N GLY A 560 -30.68 24.98 -28.18
CA GLY A 560 -31.52 25.34 -27.04
C GLY A 560 -30.70 26.20 -26.13
N ALA A 561 -31.22 27.29 -25.58
CA ALA A 561 -30.62 27.97 -24.46
C ALA A 561 -30.47 27.00 -23.30
N PHE A 562 -29.38 27.07 -22.56
CA PHE A 562 -29.20 26.34 -21.32
C PHE A 562 -30.28 26.80 -20.34
N THR A 563 -31.28 25.95 -20.15
CA THR A 563 -32.37 26.26 -19.21
C THR A 563 -31.92 25.85 -17.82
N ARG A 564 -31.51 26.82 -17.04
CA ARG A 564 -31.22 26.62 -15.62
C ARG A 564 -32.51 26.24 -14.94
N LEU A 565 -32.52 25.06 -14.31
CA LEU A 565 -33.60 24.69 -13.42
C LEU A 565 -33.54 25.58 -12.16
N PRO A 566 -34.65 26.13 -11.66
CA PRO A 566 -34.70 26.80 -10.37
C PRO A 566 -34.14 25.90 -9.27
N GLU A 567 -33.39 26.47 -8.33
CA GLU A 567 -32.73 25.74 -7.26
C GLU A 567 -33.66 24.78 -6.51
N GLY A 568 -34.89 25.19 -6.26
CA GLY A 568 -35.91 24.36 -5.62
C GLY A 568 -36.42 23.16 -6.44
N GLU A 569 -36.35 23.22 -7.78
CA GLU A 569 -36.75 22.11 -8.66
C GLU A 569 -35.61 21.10 -8.83
N ARG A 570 -34.36 21.55 -8.85
CA ARG A 570 -33.19 20.68 -8.86
C ARG A 570 -33.08 19.85 -7.57
N ALA A 571 -33.26 20.49 -6.42
CA ALA A 571 -33.28 19.80 -5.13
C ALA A 571 -34.38 18.74 -5.05
N ARG A 572 -35.59 19.02 -5.57
CA ARG A 572 -36.69 18.04 -5.63
C ARG A 572 -36.43 16.89 -6.60
N GLY A 573 -35.83 17.18 -7.77
CA GLY A 573 -35.45 16.16 -8.74
C GLY A 573 -34.40 15.18 -8.17
N TYR A 574 -33.43 15.68 -7.42
CA TYR A 574 -32.42 14.88 -6.78
C TYR A 574 -33.00 13.99 -5.66
N THR A 575 -33.85 14.54 -4.83
CA THR A 575 -34.48 13.79 -3.73
C THR A 575 -35.40 12.71 -4.28
N ALA A 576 -36.14 12.98 -5.38
CA ALA A 576 -36.99 12.01 -6.02
C ALA A 576 -36.21 10.85 -6.66
N LEU A 577 -35.06 11.13 -7.29
CA LEU A 577 -34.19 10.10 -7.89
C LEU A 577 -33.42 9.29 -6.86
N ALA A 578 -32.93 9.91 -5.79
CA ALA A 578 -32.32 9.21 -4.65
C ALA A 578 -33.32 8.27 -3.95
N CYS A 579 -34.60 8.65 -3.88
CA CYS A 579 -35.66 7.78 -3.37
C CYS A 579 -36.14 6.71 -4.36
N ALA A 580 -36.09 6.96 -5.68
CA ALA A 580 -36.52 6.02 -6.72
C ALA A 580 -35.50 4.90 -6.99
N SER A 581 -34.24 5.05 -6.61
CA SER A 581 -33.24 3.97 -6.67
C SER A 581 -33.48 2.84 -5.67
N LYS A 582 -34.44 3.02 -4.75
CA LYS A 582 -35.00 1.95 -3.93
C LYS A 582 -36.24 1.37 -4.63
N TYR A 583 -36.05 0.32 -5.40
CA TYR A 583 -37.09 -0.53 -6.02
C TYR A 583 -37.74 -0.05 -7.34
N SER A 584 -37.38 -0.70 -8.42
CA SER A 584 -38.38 -1.29 -9.34
C SER A 584 -37.78 -2.55 -9.98
N ALA A 585 -38.04 -3.67 -9.36
CA ALA A 585 -38.02 -4.97 -10.02
C ALA A 585 -39.45 -5.13 -10.62
N GLY A 586 -39.63 -4.72 -11.85
CA GLY A 586 -40.84 -4.95 -12.60
C GLY A 586 -40.50 -5.18 -14.07
N GLY A 587 -40.60 -6.43 -14.53
CA GLY A 587 -40.22 -6.84 -15.85
C GLY A 587 -41.00 -6.17 -16.97
N VAL A 588 -40.27 -5.77 -18.01
CA VAL A 588 -40.79 -5.60 -19.38
C VAL A 588 -39.75 -6.19 -20.33
N GLU A 589 -40.19 -7.15 -21.14
CA GLU A 589 -39.41 -7.78 -22.21
C GLU A 589 -38.91 -6.73 -23.21
N GLY A 590 -37.59 -6.75 -23.50
CA GLY A 590 -37.00 -5.98 -24.59
C GLY A 590 -36.00 -4.90 -24.19
N VAL A 591 -35.36 -4.97 -23.01
CA VAL A 591 -34.43 -3.95 -22.54
C VAL A 591 -32.97 -4.29 -22.89
N GLN A 592 -32.31 -3.32 -23.49
CA GLN A 592 -30.84 -3.30 -23.64
C GLN A 592 -30.17 -3.50 -22.29
N VAL A 593 -29.24 -4.45 -22.26
CA VAL A 593 -28.34 -4.71 -21.16
C VAL A 593 -27.64 -3.41 -20.80
N SER A 594 -27.88 -2.88 -19.62
CA SER A 594 -27.04 -1.83 -19.01
C SER A 594 -25.62 -2.36 -18.90
N LEU A 595 -24.64 -1.62 -19.42
CA LEU A 595 -23.22 -1.96 -19.30
C LEU A 595 -22.75 -2.01 -17.84
N PHE A 596 -23.58 -1.54 -16.92
CA PHE A 596 -23.23 -1.35 -15.51
C PHE A 596 -23.85 -2.37 -14.55
N LEU A 597 -24.75 -3.23 -15.01
CA LEU A 597 -25.24 -4.34 -14.20
C LEU A 597 -25.65 -5.50 -15.13
N PRO A 598 -24.91 -6.62 -15.17
CA PRO A 598 -25.54 -7.86 -15.53
C PRO A 598 -26.57 -8.18 -14.44
N PRO A 599 -27.72 -8.79 -14.78
CA PRO A 599 -28.56 -9.38 -13.76
C PRO A 599 -27.70 -10.45 -13.08
N ILE A 600 -27.17 -10.14 -11.91
CA ILE A 600 -26.59 -11.14 -11.02
C ILE A 600 -27.79 -12.04 -10.69
N THR A 601 -27.86 -13.21 -11.31
CA THR A 601 -28.75 -14.28 -10.87
C THR A 601 -28.29 -14.57 -9.45
N GLN A 602 -29.03 -14.02 -8.48
CA GLN A 602 -28.76 -14.21 -7.06
C GLN A 602 -28.74 -15.69 -6.75
N PRO A 603 -27.71 -16.22 -6.12
CA PRO A 603 -27.94 -17.29 -5.20
C PRO A 603 -28.82 -16.72 -4.08
N ALA A 604 -29.84 -17.47 -3.68
CA ALA A 604 -30.85 -17.06 -2.71
C ALA A 604 -30.23 -16.65 -1.36
N GLY A 605 -29.92 -15.35 -1.23
CA GLY A 605 -29.36 -14.73 -0.05
C GLY A 605 -29.38 -13.23 -0.26
N LYS A 606 -30.05 -12.50 0.63
CA LYS A 606 -30.34 -11.07 0.58
C LYS A 606 -29.13 -10.25 0.11
N GLY A 607 -29.25 -9.67 -1.11
CA GLY A 607 -28.16 -8.96 -1.79
C GLY A 607 -27.66 -7.73 -1.02
N ARG A 608 -26.39 -7.72 -0.66
CA ARG A 608 -25.67 -6.59 -0.06
C ARG A 608 -25.28 -5.49 -1.05
N PHE A 609 -25.51 -5.66 -2.34
CA PHE A 609 -25.04 -4.74 -3.40
C PHE A 609 -26.09 -3.69 -3.84
N ALA A 610 -27.26 -3.63 -3.23
CA ALA A 610 -28.26 -2.64 -3.55
C ALA A 610 -28.14 -1.43 -2.61
N GLY A 611 -27.31 -0.44 -2.97
CA GLY A 611 -27.27 0.86 -2.31
C GLY A 611 -25.94 1.33 -1.71
N GLY A 612 -24.80 0.72 -2.05
CA GLY A 612 -23.48 1.21 -1.66
C GLY A 612 -22.81 2.10 -2.71
N ASP A 613 -21.72 2.76 -2.32
CA ASP A 613 -20.94 3.65 -3.19
C ASP A 613 -20.08 2.91 -4.23
N VAL A 614 -20.12 1.56 -4.22
CA VAL A 614 -19.26 0.69 -5.03
C VAL A 614 -20.05 -0.16 -5.99
N HIS A 615 -19.63 -0.19 -7.25
CA HIS A 615 -20.22 -0.98 -8.31
C HIS A 615 -19.20 -1.95 -8.93
N PRO A 616 -19.52 -3.25 -9.06
CA PRO A 616 -18.63 -4.19 -9.75
C PRO A 616 -18.73 -3.97 -11.28
N LEU A 617 -17.58 -3.77 -11.93
CA LEU A 617 -17.46 -3.70 -13.38
C LEU A 617 -16.56 -4.80 -13.91
N ARG A 618 -16.98 -5.44 -15.00
CA ARG A 618 -16.29 -6.57 -15.60
C ARG A 618 -14.99 -6.15 -16.30
N VAL A 619 -13.91 -6.91 -16.09
CA VAL A 619 -12.64 -6.78 -16.80
C VAL A 619 -12.82 -7.24 -18.25
N ARG A 620 -12.48 -6.37 -19.20
CA ARG A 620 -12.51 -6.64 -20.63
C ARG A 620 -11.18 -7.23 -21.11
N SER A 621 -10.06 -6.64 -20.70
CA SER A 621 -8.71 -7.08 -21.06
C SER A 621 -7.70 -6.67 -19.99
N VAL A 622 -6.65 -7.48 -19.88
CA VAL A 622 -5.42 -7.19 -19.14
C VAL A 622 -4.27 -7.30 -20.15
N GLU A 623 -3.60 -6.19 -20.43
CA GLU A 623 -2.62 -6.10 -21.50
C GLU A 623 -1.26 -5.66 -20.94
N PRO A 624 -0.16 -6.36 -21.25
CA PRO A 624 1.18 -5.92 -20.86
C PRO A 624 1.58 -4.66 -21.62
N VAL A 625 2.22 -3.73 -20.94
CA VAL A 625 2.78 -2.48 -21.46
C VAL A 625 4.23 -2.40 -21.06
N VAL A 626 5.15 -2.48 -22.03
CA VAL A 626 6.58 -2.33 -21.76
C VAL A 626 6.84 -0.96 -21.16
N TYR A 627 7.50 -0.94 -20.01
CA TYR A 627 7.73 0.27 -19.24
C TYR A 627 9.17 0.35 -18.73
N ASP A 628 9.75 1.53 -18.84
CA ASP A 628 11.04 1.88 -18.24
C ASP A 628 10.96 3.29 -17.65
N GLY A 629 10.74 3.39 -16.37
CA GLY A 629 10.49 4.67 -15.72
C GLY A 629 10.33 4.54 -14.21
N HIS A 630 9.77 5.57 -13.59
CA HIS A 630 9.37 5.50 -12.18
C HIS A 630 7.92 5.06 -12.06
N VAL A 631 7.66 4.15 -11.14
CA VAL A 631 6.34 3.75 -10.68
C VAL A 631 6.08 4.33 -9.29
N TYR A 632 4.82 4.51 -8.92
CA TYR A 632 4.39 5.32 -7.77
C TYR A 632 3.30 4.62 -6.98
N ASP A 633 3.18 4.94 -5.68
CA ASP A 633 2.01 4.56 -4.88
C ASP A 633 1.73 5.59 -3.77
N LEU A 634 0.50 5.56 -3.24
CA LEU A 634 0.16 6.20 -1.97
C LEU A 634 0.60 5.30 -0.82
N VAL A 635 1.13 5.88 0.23
CA VAL A 635 1.67 5.14 1.37
C VAL A 635 0.73 5.24 2.55
N ASP A 636 0.36 4.08 3.11
CA ASP A 636 -0.38 3.92 4.35
C ASP A 636 -1.73 4.67 4.37
N VAL A 637 -2.67 4.23 3.52
CA VAL A 637 -4.06 4.71 3.57
C VAL A 637 -4.76 4.09 4.78
N ALA A 638 -5.08 4.92 5.76
CA ALA A 638 -5.49 4.50 7.08
C ALA A 638 -6.78 3.66 7.10
N GLY A 639 -6.70 2.50 7.70
CA GLY A 639 -7.81 1.62 8.06
C GLY A 639 -8.35 0.74 6.94
N THR A 640 -8.34 1.18 5.70
CA THR A 640 -8.92 0.45 4.55
C THR A 640 -7.87 -0.08 3.59
N HIS A 641 -6.69 0.55 3.56
CA HIS A 641 -5.59 0.22 2.64
C HIS A 641 -6.02 0.19 1.17
N THR A 642 -6.99 1.04 0.81
CA THR A 642 -7.51 1.17 -0.55
C THR A 642 -7.59 2.63 -0.97
N PHE A 643 -7.52 2.88 -2.26
CA PHE A 643 -7.81 4.19 -2.85
C PHE A 643 -8.36 4.02 -4.26
N ALA A 644 -8.87 5.09 -4.85
CA ALA A 644 -9.41 5.05 -6.19
C ALA A 644 -8.62 5.95 -7.14
N ASN A 645 -8.45 5.53 -8.41
CA ASN A 645 -7.97 6.44 -9.45
C ASN A 645 -9.10 7.37 -9.93
N ALA A 646 -8.80 8.36 -10.76
CA ALA A 646 -9.80 9.32 -11.28
C ALA A 646 -10.89 8.69 -12.16
N LEU A 647 -10.70 7.47 -12.63
CA LEU A 647 -11.75 6.69 -13.30
C LEU A 647 -12.59 5.87 -12.31
N GLY A 648 -12.38 6.06 -11.00
CA GLY A 648 -13.13 5.41 -9.93
C GLY A 648 -12.76 3.95 -9.68
N ILE A 649 -11.75 3.38 -10.34
CA ILE A 649 -11.31 2.01 -10.09
C ILE A 649 -10.64 1.98 -8.71
N VAL A 650 -11.20 1.18 -7.80
CA VAL A 650 -10.66 1.01 -6.44
C VAL A 650 -9.56 -0.04 -6.48
N THR A 651 -8.42 0.32 -5.91
CA THR A 651 -7.23 -0.53 -5.85
C THR A 651 -6.65 -0.51 -4.44
N GLY A 652 -5.80 -1.49 -4.11
CA GLY A 652 -5.07 -1.48 -2.85
C GLY A 652 -3.92 -0.48 -2.88
N ASN A 653 -3.60 0.11 -1.74
CA ASN A 653 -2.32 0.75 -1.58
C ASN A 653 -1.29 -0.26 -1.12
N CYS A 654 -0.04 0.05 -1.33
CA CYS A 654 1.03 -0.73 -0.77
C CYS A 654 1.01 -0.64 0.75
N CYS A 655 0.79 -1.78 1.38
CA CYS A 655 1.07 -1.95 2.79
C CYS A 655 2.57 -2.18 2.92
N ALA A 656 3.36 -1.12 2.83
CA ALA A 656 4.73 -1.15 3.28
C ALA A 656 4.70 -1.22 4.80
N TYR A 657 4.75 -2.42 5.35
CA TYR A 657 4.93 -2.58 6.78
C TYR A 657 6.32 -3.09 7.05
N GLN A 658 7.05 -2.28 7.70
CA GLN A 658 8.34 -2.67 8.25
C GLN A 658 8.19 -2.77 9.76
N PHE A 659 8.46 -3.95 10.30
CA PHE A 659 8.73 -4.12 11.71
C PHE A 659 10.12 -3.56 12.02
N SER A 660 10.25 -2.27 11.93
CA SER A 660 11.33 -1.61 12.64
C SER A 660 10.71 -0.45 13.37
N SER A 661 10.80 -0.48 14.67
CA SER A 661 10.65 0.69 15.50
C SER A 661 11.65 1.81 15.11
N LEU A 662 12.42 1.57 14.06
CA LEU A 662 13.39 2.45 13.45
C LEU A 662 12.81 3.32 12.33
N ALA A 663 11.62 2.97 11.79
CA ALA A 663 11.08 3.63 10.60
C ALA A 663 10.42 4.98 10.87
N ASP A 664 10.09 5.27 12.11
CA ASP A 664 9.22 6.41 12.39
C ASP A 664 9.93 7.72 12.72
N GLU A 665 11.16 7.70 13.22
CA GLU A 665 11.94 8.94 13.41
C GLU A 665 13.42 8.59 13.62
N ASP A 666 14.33 9.11 12.81
CA ASP A 666 15.80 8.91 12.93
C ASP A 666 16.33 9.27 14.32
N ASP A 667 15.80 10.34 14.91
CA ASP A 667 16.15 10.80 16.25
C ASP A 667 15.73 9.82 17.35
N GLU A 668 14.63 9.09 17.17
CA GLU A 668 14.08 8.22 18.22
C GLU A 668 14.93 6.97 18.44
N PHE A 669 15.56 6.43 17.41
CA PHE A 669 16.44 5.26 17.54
C PHE A 669 17.77 5.64 18.19
N GLU A 670 18.36 6.77 17.82
CA GLU A 670 19.57 7.27 18.45
C GLU A 670 19.33 7.54 19.94
N ASP A 671 18.19 8.14 20.28
CA ASP A 671 17.80 8.35 21.68
C ASP A 671 17.61 7.05 22.45
N LYS A 672 17.05 6.02 21.82
CA LYS A 672 16.94 4.67 22.42
C LYS A 672 18.31 4.03 22.62
N LEU A 673 19.19 4.09 21.61
CA LEU A 673 20.53 3.51 21.67
C LEU A 673 21.39 4.13 22.77
N TYR A 674 21.27 5.44 22.95
CA TYR A 674 22.04 6.18 23.95
C TYR A 674 21.27 6.48 25.23
N PHE A 675 20.08 5.89 25.39
CA PHE A 675 19.19 6.06 26.58
C PHE A 675 18.81 7.53 26.86
N ARG A 676 18.68 8.35 25.82
CA ARG A 676 18.30 9.76 25.95
C ARG A 676 16.81 9.93 26.18
N GLU A 677 16.41 11.05 26.77
CA GLU A 677 15.02 11.47 26.93
C GLU A 677 14.04 10.41 27.47
N GLY A 678 14.55 9.47 28.25
CA GLY A 678 13.73 8.38 28.79
C GLY A 678 13.38 7.28 27.79
N LYS A 679 14.01 7.23 26.62
CA LYS A 679 13.77 6.19 25.62
C LYS A 679 14.37 4.83 26.04
N HIS A 680 13.78 3.74 25.52
CA HIS A 680 14.14 2.36 25.86
C HIS A 680 14.86 1.68 24.71
N PHE A 681 15.86 0.87 25.01
CA PHE A 681 16.62 0.08 24.05
C PHE A 681 16.15 -1.39 24.00
N SER A 682 14.89 -1.68 24.04
CA SER A 682 14.44 -3.06 23.97
C SER A 682 13.37 -3.25 22.91
N MET A 683 13.58 -4.25 22.08
CA MET A 683 12.61 -4.74 21.11
C MET A 683 12.38 -6.23 21.37
N GLY A 684 11.22 -6.77 21.03
CA GLY A 684 10.97 -8.20 21.13
C GLY A 684 9.53 -8.60 21.29
N SER A 685 9.31 -9.90 21.48
CA SER A 685 7.99 -10.48 21.66
C SER A 685 7.63 -10.63 23.13
N TRP A 686 6.44 -10.17 23.46
CA TRP A 686 5.82 -10.35 24.78
C TRP A 686 5.38 -11.78 25.00
N GLN A 687 4.71 -12.34 24.00
CA GLN A 687 4.14 -13.68 24.03
C GLN A 687 3.77 -14.10 22.60
N VAL A 688 3.87 -15.38 22.32
CA VAL A 688 3.35 -16.03 21.12
C VAL A 688 2.18 -16.92 21.52
N MET A 689 1.06 -16.81 20.82
CA MET A 689 -0.11 -17.68 20.91
C MET A 689 -0.40 -18.29 19.56
N SER A 690 -0.42 -19.60 19.44
CA SER A 690 -0.75 -20.30 18.19
C SER A 690 -2.24 -20.60 18.09
N ILE A 691 -2.84 -20.35 16.93
CA ILE A 691 -4.24 -20.69 16.62
C ILE A 691 -4.34 -21.91 15.73
N ASN A 692 -5.36 -22.75 15.97
CA ASN A 692 -5.65 -23.98 15.21
C ASN A 692 -6.54 -23.62 14.01
N CYS A 693 -5.95 -23.37 12.83
CA CYS A 693 -6.68 -23.02 11.62
C CYS A 693 -7.58 -24.16 11.09
N PRO A 694 -7.15 -25.45 11.07
CA PRO A 694 -8.03 -26.56 10.70
C PRO A 694 -9.33 -26.62 11.49
N ARG A 695 -9.27 -26.43 12.81
CA ARG A 695 -10.47 -26.45 13.67
C ARG A 695 -11.47 -25.35 13.30
N ALA A 696 -11.00 -24.18 12.86
CA ALA A 696 -11.89 -23.13 12.36
C ALA A 696 -12.62 -23.58 11.08
N ALA A 697 -11.92 -24.28 10.18
CA ALA A 697 -12.54 -24.85 8.97
C ALA A 697 -13.58 -25.94 9.31
N TYR A 698 -13.33 -26.77 10.32
CA TYR A 698 -14.29 -27.79 10.78
C TYR A 698 -15.59 -27.16 11.26
N LYS A 699 -15.50 -26.11 12.06
CA LYS A 699 -16.64 -25.37 12.56
C LYS A 699 -17.37 -24.55 11.50
N ALA A 700 -16.69 -24.18 10.44
CA ALA A 700 -17.23 -23.36 9.37
C ALA A 700 -18.23 -24.12 8.46
N GLU A 701 -18.22 -25.47 8.45
CA GLU A 701 -19.16 -26.30 7.70
C GLU A 701 -19.27 -25.90 6.22
N GLY A 702 -18.14 -25.54 5.57
CA GLY A 702 -18.09 -25.11 4.17
C GLY A 702 -18.54 -23.66 3.91
N ASN A 703 -18.86 -22.88 4.94
CA ASN A 703 -19.21 -21.47 4.80
C ASN A 703 -17.98 -20.58 5.04
N GLN A 704 -17.57 -19.81 4.03
CA GLN A 704 -16.35 -19.00 4.06
C GLN A 704 -16.43 -17.82 5.03
N GLU A 705 -17.58 -17.15 5.16
CA GLU A 705 -17.77 -16.05 6.12
C GLU A 705 -17.65 -16.59 7.55
N ARG A 706 -18.20 -17.78 7.79
CA ARG A 706 -18.09 -18.45 9.08
C ARG A 706 -16.65 -18.89 9.38
N LEU A 707 -15.89 -19.31 8.36
CA LEU A 707 -14.46 -19.62 8.51
C LEU A 707 -13.69 -18.39 9.03
N PHE A 708 -13.87 -17.23 8.40
CA PHE A 708 -13.19 -16.02 8.85
C PHE A 708 -13.66 -15.56 10.23
N ALA A 709 -14.94 -15.69 10.53
CA ALA A 709 -15.48 -15.38 11.85
C ALA A 709 -14.87 -16.28 12.96
N GLU A 710 -14.73 -17.58 12.70
CA GLU A 710 -14.10 -18.52 13.65
C GLU A 710 -12.60 -18.23 13.83
N LEU A 711 -11.87 -17.92 12.74
CA LEU A 711 -10.46 -17.51 12.82
C LEU A 711 -10.29 -16.21 13.63
N LYS A 712 -11.11 -15.19 13.39
CA LYS A 712 -11.10 -13.93 14.16
C LYS A 712 -11.46 -14.16 15.64
N ALA A 713 -12.40 -15.05 15.93
CA ALA A 713 -12.74 -15.42 17.31
C ALA A 713 -11.58 -16.09 18.07
N LEU A 714 -10.74 -16.87 17.38
CA LEU A 714 -9.51 -17.42 17.94
C LEU A 714 -8.50 -16.31 18.25
N MET A 715 -8.38 -15.31 17.39
CA MET A 715 -7.51 -14.13 17.63
C MET A 715 -8.03 -13.30 18.83
N ASP A 716 -9.33 -13.07 18.93
CA ASP A 716 -9.96 -12.41 20.10
C ASP A 716 -9.62 -13.16 21.41
N THR A 717 -9.66 -14.49 21.35
CA THR A 717 -9.29 -15.33 22.50
C THR A 717 -7.83 -15.15 22.88
N ALA A 718 -6.91 -15.11 21.89
CA ALA A 718 -5.48 -14.86 22.10
C ALA A 718 -5.26 -13.49 22.74
N VAL A 719 -5.92 -12.45 22.25
CA VAL A 719 -5.84 -11.08 22.82
C VAL A 719 -6.40 -11.02 24.23
N GLY A 720 -7.48 -11.75 24.51
CA GLY A 720 -8.01 -11.92 25.87
C GLY A 720 -6.95 -12.45 26.84
N LEU A 721 -6.20 -13.47 26.43
CA LEU A 721 -5.08 -14.04 27.20
C LEU A 721 -3.90 -13.06 27.33
N TYR A 722 -3.57 -12.29 26.28
CA TYR A 722 -2.55 -11.25 26.34
C TYR A 722 -2.89 -10.18 27.39
N ARG A 723 -4.14 -9.74 27.47
CA ARG A 723 -4.59 -8.78 28.48
C ARG A 723 -4.44 -9.31 29.90
N ILE A 724 -4.75 -10.59 30.12
CA ILE A 724 -4.54 -11.24 31.42
C ILE A 724 -3.05 -11.27 31.77
N LYS A 725 -2.20 -11.68 30.83
CA LYS A 725 -0.75 -11.73 31.03
C LYS A 725 -0.18 -10.33 31.29
N ARG A 726 -0.58 -9.31 30.51
CA ARG A 726 -0.16 -7.91 30.71
C ARG A 726 -0.45 -7.44 32.12
N ARG A 727 -1.67 -7.70 32.61
CA ARG A 727 -2.06 -7.39 34.00
C ARG A 727 -1.19 -8.13 35.04
N TRP A 728 -0.94 -9.41 34.80
CA TRP A 728 -0.09 -10.21 35.69
C TRP A 728 1.35 -9.69 35.71
N MET A 729 1.94 -9.39 34.58
CA MET A 729 3.30 -8.85 34.49
C MET A 729 3.43 -7.47 35.13
N SER A 730 2.42 -6.63 35.05
CA SER A 730 2.38 -5.35 35.75
C SER A 730 2.44 -5.54 37.28
N LEU A 731 1.76 -6.56 37.80
CA LEU A 731 1.86 -6.93 39.23
C LEU A 731 3.25 -7.45 39.61
N ILE A 732 3.87 -8.30 38.76
CA ILE A 732 5.22 -8.81 39.00
C ILE A 732 6.23 -7.65 38.99
N ARG A 733 6.07 -6.70 38.07
CA ARG A 733 6.89 -5.48 37.98
C ARG A 733 6.75 -4.64 39.24
N ALA A 734 5.51 -4.36 39.67
CA ALA A 734 5.24 -3.56 40.86
C ALA A 734 5.84 -4.18 42.13
N ASN A 735 5.94 -5.51 42.20
CA ASN A 735 6.55 -6.24 43.34
C ASN A 735 8.09 -6.41 43.18
N GLY A 736 8.75 -5.74 42.22
CA GLY A 736 10.19 -5.78 42.03
C GLY A 736 10.75 -7.14 41.62
N ARG A 737 9.94 -8.04 41.07
CA ARG A 737 10.33 -9.40 40.68
C ARG A 737 10.88 -9.53 39.25
N MET A 738 11.18 -8.41 38.59
CA MET A 738 11.83 -8.37 37.28
C MET A 738 13.09 -7.50 37.30
N PRO A 739 14.12 -7.85 38.08
CA PRO A 739 15.27 -6.96 38.35
C PRO A 739 16.04 -6.64 37.06
N PHE A 740 16.12 -7.56 36.10
CA PHE A 740 16.79 -7.31 34.82
C PHE A 740 16.02 -6.27 33.97
N ALA A 741 14.73 -6.49 33.72
CA ALA A 741 13.91 -5.60 32.90
C ALA A 741 13.71 -4.22 33.54
N MET A 742 13.71 -4.16 34.86
CA MET A 742 13.49 -2.95 35.67
C MET A 742 14.76 -2.16 36.00
N GLN A 743 15.95 -2.66 35.63
CA GLN A 743 17.17 -1.89 35.83
C GLN A 743 17.12 -0.60 34.99
N ARG A 744 17.69 0.44 35.58
CA ARG A 744 17.81 1.76 34.94
C ARG A 744 19.30 2.02 34.72
N PRO A 745 19.80 1.84 33.51
CA PRO A 745 21.18 2.13 33.18
C PRO A 745 21.54 3.57 33.55
N LYS A 746 22.75 3.76 33.97
CA LYS A 746 23.31 5.09 34.19
C LYS A 746 23.92 5.58 32.90
N ASP A 747 23.61 6.81 32.56
CA ASP A 747 24.34 7.53 31.53
C ASP A 747 25.83 7.61 31.97
N PRO A 748 26.76 7.08 31.18
CA PRO A 748 28.15 7.09 31.54
C PRO A 748 28.79 8.48 31.59
N ASN A 749 28.16 9.47 30.97
CA ASN A 749 28.67 10.85 30.91
C ASN A 749 28.16 11.69 32.08
N THR A 750 26.85 11.59 32.38
CA THR A 750 26.18 12.38 33.42
C THR A 750 26.07 11.64 34.75
N GLY A 751 26.11 10.31 34.74
CA GLY A 751 25.88 9.48 35.93
C GLY A 751 24.40 9.38 36.35
N GLU A 752 23.51 10.04 35.64
CA GLU A 752 22.09 9.99 35.90
C GLU A 752 21.47 8.65 35.45
N ARG A 753 20.41 8.23 36.12
CA ARG A 753 19.69 7.01 35.73
C ARG A 753 18.67 7.32 34.65
N GLY A 754 18.85 6.70 33.51
CA GLY A 754 17.91 6.75 32.38
C GLY A 754 16.60 6.00 32.61
N ALA A 755 15.86 5.75 31.55
CA ALA A 755 14.65 4.93 31.55
C ALA A 755 14.92 3.47 31.98
N VAL A 756 13.89 2.68 32.19
CA VAL A 756 14.02 1.24 32.44
C VAL A 756 14.58 0.53 31.20
N ALA A 757 15.37 -0.53 31.39
CA ALA A 757 16.04 -1.21 30.29
C ALA A 757 15.08 -1.84 29.26
N VAL A 758 13.89 -2.28 29.72
CA VAL A 758 12.87 -2.91 28.86
C VAL A 758 11.56 -2.17 28.98
N ASP A 759 11.08 -1.63 27.87
CA ASP A 759 9.70 -1.13 27.81
C ASP A 759 8.73 -2.29 27.54
N LEU A 760 8.02 -2.69 28.59
CA LEU A 760 7.06 -3.80 28.52
C LEU A 760 5.81 -3.44 27.69
N GLU A 761 5.51 -2.17 27.54
CA GLU A 761 4.33 -1.71 26.77
C GLU A 761 4.62 -1.65 25.26
N GLY A 762 5.86 -1.44 24.89
CA GLY A 762 6.32 -1.41 23.49
C GLY A 762 6.64 -2.79 22.89
N LEU A 763 6.50 -3.89 23.64
CA LEU A 763 6.78 -5.24 23.11
C LEU A 763 5.61 -5.79 22.28
N VAL A 764 5.96 -6.63 21.28
CA VAL A 764 5.01 -7.21 20.32
C VAL A 764 4.30 -8.45 20.88
N TYR A 765 3.00 -8.55 20.65
CA TYR A 765 2.17 -9.72 20.94
C TYR A 765 1.95 -10.49 19.64
N THR A 766 2.46 -11.71 19.55
CA THR A 766 2.47 -12.48 18.31
C THR A 766 1.40 -13.55 18.28
N ILE A 767 0.57 -13.55 17.22
CA ILE A 767 -0.41 -14.61 16.97
C ILE A 767 0.14 -15.51 15.88
N GLY A 768 0.41 -16.78 16.22
CA GLY A 768 0.93 -17.77 15.30
C GLY A 768 -0.17 -18.57 14.63
N VAL A 769 -0.07 -18.81 13.32
CA VAL A 769 -0.98 -19.68 12.58
C VAL A 769 -0.39 -21.08 12.43
N VAL A 770 -1.21 -22.14 12.53
CA VAL A 770 -0.81 -23.53 12.35
C VAL A 770 -1.87 -24.26 11.53
N GLY A 771 -1.44 -25.04 10.53
CA GLY A 771 -2.33 -25.89 9.74
C GLY A 771 -3.11 -25.16 8.65
N VAL A 772 -2.58 -24.11 8.06
CA VAL A 772 -3.25 -23.37 6.96
C VAL A 772 -3.45 -24.30 5.75
N ASN A 773 -2.49 -25.19 5.45
CA ASN A 773 -2.63 -26.20 4.40
C ASN A 773 -3.81 -27.14 4.66
N GLU A 774 -3.97 -27.63 5.88
CA GLU A 774 -5.07 -28.54 6.27
C GLU A 774 -6.41 -27.80 6.34
N MET A 775 -6.41 -26.53 6.74
CA MET A 775 -7.60 -25.67 6.71
C MET A 775 -8.16 -25.56 5.29
N VAL A 776 -7.32 -25.20 4.32
CA VAL A 776 -7.78 -25.07 2.92
C VAL A 776 -8.09 -26.43 2.30
N GLN A 777 -7.34 -27.49 2.67
CA GLN A 777 -7.64 -28.86 2.21
C GLN A 777 -9.01 -29.32 2.69
N HIS A 778 -9.36 -29.07 3.94
CA HIS A 778 -10.68 -29.40 4.47
C HIS A 778 -11.79 -28.64 3.75
N PHE A 779 -11.54 -27.35 3.44
CA PHE A 779 -12.54 -26.47 2.86
C PHE A 779 -12.77 -26.69 1.37
N THR A 780 -11.70 -26.92 0.59
CA THR A 780 -11.73 -27.03 -0.88
C THR A 780 -11.55 -28.45 -1.41
N GLY A 781 -11.13 -29.39 -0.57
CA GLY A 781 -10.73 -30.74 -0.95
C GLY A 781 -9.29 -30.82 -1.49
N HIS A 782 -8.55 -29.71 -1.58
CA HIS A 782 -7.21 -29.63 -2.16
C HIS A 782 -6.22 -28.94 -1.23
N GLN A 783 -4.98 -29.40 -1.25
CA GLN A 783 -3.86 -28.77 -0.54
C GLN A 783 -3.37 -27.51 -1.27
N LEU A 784 -2.58 -26.68 -0.60
CA LEU A 784 -2.02 -25.42 -1.13
C LEU A 784 -1.37 -25.53 -2.52
N HIS A 785 -0.68 -26.65 -2.79
CA HIS A 785 0.06 -26.88 -4.02
C HIS A 785 -0.76 -27.57 -5.13
N GLU A 786 -1.95 -28.06 -4.82
CA GLU A 786 -2.78 -28.84 -5.72
C GLU A 786 -3.79 -27.99 -6.50
N SER A 787 -4.22 -26.85 -5.94
CA SER A 787 -5.28 -26.05 -6.54
C SER A 787 -5.04 -24.54 -6.33
N LYS A 788 -5.27 -23.76 -7.39
CA LYS A 788 -5.30 -22.29 -7.30
C LYS A 788 -6.37 -21.78 -6.32
N GLU A 789 -7.50 -22.47 -6.22
CA GLU A 789 -8.58 -22.14 -5.29
C GLU A 789 -8.12 -22.28 -3.83
N ALA A 790 -7.47 -23.40 -3.49
CA ALA A 790 -6.91 -23.62 -2.16
C ALA A 790 -5.86 -22.57 -1.82
N PHE A 791 -4.97 -22.27 -2.75
CA PHE A 791 -3.96 -21.24 -2.60
C PHE A 791 -4.59 -19.84 -2.37
N ARG A 792 -5.55 -19.43 -3.21
CA ARG A 792 -6.26 -18.16 -3.08
C ARG A 792 -6.99 -18.05 -1.73
N LEU A 793 -7.64 -19.10 -1.28
CA LEU A 793 -8.29 -19.12 0.04
C LEU A 793 -7.27 -18.93 1.17
N ALA A 794 -6.09 -19.55 1.09
CA ALA A 794 -5.04 -19.36 2.09
C ALA A 794 -4.51 -17.93 2.13
N VAL A 795 -4.20 -17.36 0.96
CA VAL A 795 -3.73 -15.96 0.86
C VAL A 795 -4.79 -15.01 1.42
N ARG A 796 -6.05 -15.18 1.03
CA ARG A 796 -7.16 -14.38 1.56
C ARG A 796 -7.30 -14.50 3.06
N ALA A 797 -7.26 -15.73 3.60
CA ALA A 797 -7.36 -15.94 5.04
C ALA A 797 -6.22 -15.24 5.80
N MET A 798 -4.99 -15.35 5.32
CA MET A 798 -3.84 -14.69 5.96
C MET A 798 -3.94 -13.17 5.88
N THR A 799 -4.36 -12.60 4.76
CA THR A 799 -4.59 -11.16 4.62
C THR A 799 -5.69 -10.65 5.56
N GLU A 800 -6.80 -11.38 5.67
CA GLU A 800 -7.89 -11.05 6.59
C GLU A 800 -7.44 -11.08 8.06
N LEU A 801 -6.62 -12.06 8.43
CA LEU A 801 -6.10 -12.17 9.80
C LEU A 801 -5.08 -11.06 10.09
N GLU A 802 -4.25 -10.70 9.13
CA GLU A 802 -3.29 -9.60 9.27
C GLU A 802 -4.02 -8.26 9.46
N MET A 803 -5.03 -7.98 8.62
CA MET A 803 -5.87 -6.79 8.78
C MET A 803 -6.56 -6.76 10.16
N TYR A 804 -7.07 -7.92 10.61
CA TYR A 804 -7.71 -8.01 11.92
C TYR A 804 -6.71 -7.87 13.08
N ALA A 805 -5.47 -8.31 12.93
CA ALA A 805 -4.41 -8.07 13.90
C ALA A 805 -4.14 -6.57 14.10
N ARG A 806 -4.16 -5.77 13.03
CA ARG A 806 -4.05 -4.30 13.09
C ARG A 806 -5.25 -3.66 13.79
N GLU A 807 -6.47 -4.11 13.47
CA GLU A 807 -7.68 -3.65 14.17
C GLU A 807 -7.60 -3.92 15.67
N LEU A 808 -7.19 -5.14 16.05
CA LEU A 808 -7.00 -5.52 17.45
C LEU A 808 -5.88 -4.71 18.12
N SER A 809 -4.81 -4.38 17.40
CA SER A 809 -3.72 -3.53 17.87
C SER A 809 -4.24 -2.15 18.28
N GLN A 810 -5.01 -1.52 17.42
CA GLN A 810 -5.63 -0.21 17.69
C GLN A 810 -6.64 -0.29 18.85
N LYS A 811 -7.54 -1.27 18.79
CA LYS A 811 -8.60 -1.45 19.78
C LYS A 811 -8.09 -1.68 21.21
N HIS A 812 -6.96 -2.37 21.34
CA HIS A 812 -6.43 -2.77 22.65
C HIS A 812 -5.16 -2.03 23.07
N ASN A 813 -4.67 -1.11 22.25
CA ASN A 813 -3.39 -0.41 22.44
C ASN A 813 -2.26 -1.41 22.73
N MET A 814 -2.06 -2.34 21.79
CA MET A 814 -1.08 -3.41 21.81
C MET A 814 -0.49 -3.55 20.41
N THR A 815 0.79 -3.78 20.26
CA THR A 815 1.37 -4.14 18.97
C THR A 815 1.16 -5.64 18.75
N ILE A 816 0.17 -6.00 17.91
CA ILE A 816 -0.17 -7.41 17.60
C ILE A 816 0.30 -7.72 16.20
N ALA A 817 1.10 -8.79 16.05
CA ALA A 817 1.64 -9.24 14.78
C ALA A 817 1.20 -10.68 14.48
N LEU A 818 0.93 -10.96 13.20
CA LEU A 818 0.68 -12.31 12.71
C LEU A 818 1.99 -13.00 12.37
N ALA A 819 2.19 -14.25 12.84
CA ALA A 819 3.42 -15.00 12.57
C ALA A 819 3.13 -16.41 12.07
N ARG A 820 4.03 -16.91 11.26
CA ARG A 820 4.19 -18.33 11.02
C ARG A 820 5.17 -18.89 12.06
N THR A 821 4.66 -19.28 13.21
CA THR A 821 5.51 -19.81 14.27
C THR A 821 6.10 -21.18 13.90
N PRO A 822 7.40 -21.40 14.10
CA PRO A 822 7.96 -22.75 14.07
C PRO A 822 7.34 -23.51 15.25
N ALA A 823 6.37 -24.38 14.95
CA ALA A 823 5.49 -24.95 15.96
C ALA A 823 5.30 -26.45 15.72
N GLU A 824 6.39 -27.19 15.51
CA GLU A 824 6.38 -28.62 15.21
C GLU A 824 5.58 -29.41 16.24
N THR A 825 5.91 -29.21 17.51
CA THR A 825 5.18 -29.86 18.62
C THR A 825 3.74 -29.34 18.77
N THR A 826 3.48 -28.10 18.40
CA THR A 826 2.11 -27.53 18.43
C THR A 826 1.28 -28.09 17.27
N GLY A 827 1.87 -28.28 16.09
CA GLY A 827 1.22 -28.94 14.96
C GLY A 827 0.78 -30.36 15.30
N GLN A 828 1.65 -31.16 15.93
CA GLN A 828 1.31 -32.47 16.45
C GLN A 828 0.20 -32.39 17.51
N ARG A 829 0.38 -31.54 18.53
CA ARG A 829 -0.59 -31.41 19.63
C ARG A 829 -1.97 -30.99 19.15
N PHE A 830 -2.08 -30.11 18.17
CA PHE A 830 -3.37 -29.70 17.61
C PHE A 830 -4.03 -30.86 16.84
N ALA A 831 -3.26 -31.59 16.03
CA ALA A 831 -3.77 -32.76 15.33
C ALA A 831 -4.26 -33.85 16.31
N VAL A 832 -3.48 -34.12 17.36
CA VAL A 832 -3.86 -35.08 18.42
C VAL A 832 -5.11 -34.63 19.17
N ALA A 833 -5.18 -33.33 19.53
CA ALA A 833 -6.34 -32.79 20.23
C ALA A 833 -7.64 -32.85 19.41
N ASP A 834 -7.54 -32.65 18.09
CA ASP A 834 -8.68 -32.73 17.18
C ASP A 834 -9.08 -34.19 16.91
N LEU A 835 -8.11 -35.13 16.88
CA LEU A 835 -8.37 -36.55 16.76
C LEU A 835 -9.03 -37.14 18.01
N LEU A 836 -8.68 -36.65 19.19
CA LEU A 836 -9.27 -37.06 20.47
C LEU A 836 -10.68 -36.54 20.70
N ASP A 837 -11.00 -35.37 20.12
CA ASP A 837 -12.31 -34.74 20.25
C ASP A 837 -13.31 -35.39 19.28
N GLU A 838 -14.34 -36.04 19.81
CA GLU A 838 -15.34 -36.75 19.01
C GLU A 838 -16.03 -35.88 17.96
N ARG A 839 -16.17 -34.57 18.26
CA ARG A 839 -16.79 -33.60 17.33
C ARG A 839 -15.96 -33.33 16.10
N PHE A 840 -14.64 -33.46 16.21
CA PHE A 840 -13.69 -33.08 15.15
C PHE A 840 -12.93 -34.27 14.56
N ARG A 841 -13.00 -35.43 15.16
CA ARG A 841 -12.26 -36.63 14.76
C ARG A 841 -12.40 -36.96 13.26
N GLU A 842 -13.63 -37.02 12.75
CA GLU A 842 -13.86 -37.35 11.34
C GLU A 842 -13.32 -36.27 10.40
N HIS A 843 -13.39 -35.00 10.79
CA HIS A 843 -12.83 -33.89 10.02
C HIS A 843 -11.31 -33.94 10.02
N ALA A 844 -10.69 -34.20 11.17
CA ALA A 844 -9.26 -34.32 11.32
C ALA A 844 -8.66 -35.43 10.48
N LEU A 845 -9.26 -36.62 10.53
CA LEU A 845 -8.83 -37.80 9.76
C LEU A 845 -8.77 -37.57 8.23
N ARG A 846 -9.53 -36.61 7.71
CA ARG A 846 -9.53 -36.26 6.27
C ARG A 846 -8.31 -35.44 5.84
N VAL A 847 -7.64 -34.77 6.77
CA VAL A 847 -6.62 -33.74 6.42
C VAL A 847 -5.30 -33.89 7.19
N ILE A 848 -5.24 -34.58 8.33
CA ILE A 848 -4.00 -34.80 9.10
C ILE A 848 -2.89 -35.36 8.23
N LYS A 849 -1.66 -35.03 8.57
CA LYS A 849 -0.46 -35.56 7.94
C LYS A 849 0.22 -36.54 8.88
N GLY A 850 1.07 -37.40 8.32
CA GLY A 850 1.72 -38.50 9.04
C GLY A 850 0.98 -39.81 8.87
N ASP A 851 1.13 -40.73 9.80
CA ASP A 851 0.51 -42.09 9.79
C ASP A 851 -0.81 -42.07 10.59
N ALA A 852 -1.91 -41.79 9.89
CA ALA A 852 -3.23 -41.66 10.50
C ALA A 852 -3.73 -43.01 11.05
N ASP A 853 -3.42 -44.12 10.35
CA ASP A 853 -3.86 -45.50 10.75
C ASP A 853 -3.15 -45.88 12.03
N ALA A 854 -1.82 -45.74 12.10
CA ALA A 854 -1.06 -46.00 13.32
C ALA A 854 -1.52 -45.09 14.49
N ALA A 855 -1.86 -43.83 14.21
CA ALA A 855 -2.35 -42.94 15.24
C ALA A 855 -3.72 -43.38 15.81
N VAL A 856 -4.62 -43.88 14.97
CA VAL A 856 -5.92 -44.44 15.42
C VAL A 856 -5.71 -45.71 16.29
N ASP A 857 -4.80 -46.60 15.87
CA ASP A 857 -4.48 -47.81 16.64
C ASP A 857 -3.83 -47.50 18.00
N MET A 858 -3.11 -46.37 18.10
CA MET A 858 -2.44 -45.93 19.32
C MET A 858 -3.32 -45.04 20.23
N LEU A 859 -4.56 -44.74 19.80
CA LEU A 859 -5.46 -43.86 20.58
C LEU A 859 -5.70 -44.44 21.99
N GLY A 860 -5.52 -43.58 22.99
CA GLY A 860 -5.68 -43.94 24.40
C GLY A 860 -4.45 -44.61 25.03
N THR A 861 -3.41 -44.95 24.28
CA THR A 861 -2.17 -45.52 24.81
C THR A 861 -1.07 -44.51 25.04
N THR A 862 -0.98 -43.53 24.17
CA THR A 862 -0.01 -42.41 24.23
C THR A 862 -0.59 -41.13 23.62
N LEU A 863 0.00 -39.97 23.94
CA LEU A 863 -0.24 -38.69 23.26
C LEU A 863 0.83 -38.42 22.20
N ASP A 864 1.87 -39.22 22.12
CA ASP A 864 2.91 -39.14 21.09
C ASP A 864 2.51 -39.90 19.83
N LEU A 865 1.49 -39.41 19.16
CA LEU A 865 0.95 -40.01 17.94
C LEU A 865 1.71 -39.49 16.72
N PRO A 866 1.96 -40.32 15.69
CA PRO A 866 2.74 -39.99 14.49
C PRO A 866 1.96 -39.17 13.48
N ILE A 867 1.25 -38.14 13.94
CA ILE A 867 0.41 -37.24 13.15
C ILE A 867 0.70 -35.78 13.45
N TYR A 868 0.44 -34.92 12.49
CA TYR A 868 0.63 -33.48 12.66
C TYR A 868 -0.22 -32.66 11.68
N TYR A 869 -0.39 -31.38 11.96
CA TYR A 869 -0.77 -30.32 11.02
C TYR A 869 0.48 -29.62 10.51
N THR A 870 0.47 -29.27 9.21
CA THR A 870 1.58 -28.55 8.59
C THR A 870 1.83 -27.22 9.30
N ASN A 871 3.09 -26.91 9.50
CA ASN A 871 3.49 -25.68 10.18
C ASN A 871 3.13 -24.45 9.36
N GLY A 872 2.43 -23.49 9.95
CA GLY A 872 2.08 -22.21 9.35
C GLY A 872 1.42 -22.33 7.97
N THR A 873 2.02 -21.63 7.00
CA THR A 873 1.60 -21.56 5.59
C THR A 873 2.45 -22.41 4.66
N HIS A 874 3.19 -23.40 5.18
CA HIS A 874 4.02 -24.26 4.37
C HIS A 874 3.21 -25.19 3.45
N VAL A 875 3.80 -25.50 2.32
CA VAL A 875 3.50 -26.74 1.58
C VAL A 875 3.99 -27.92 2.42
N THR A 876 3.15 -28.93 2.63
CA THR A 876 3.55 -30.08 3.47
C THR A 876 4.89 -30.68 3.01
N PRO A 877 5.81 -31.04 3.92
CA PRO A 877 7.12 -31.59 3.56
C PRO A 877 7.04 -32.81 2.64
N ALA A 878 6.02 -33.66 2.82
CA ALA A 878 5.80 -34.87 2.01
C ALA A 878 5.21 -34.58 0.61
N ALA A 879 4.87 -33.33 0.25
CA ALA A 879 4.32 -33.03 -1.07
C ALA A 879 5.32 -33.37 -2.20
N PRO A 880 4.91 -34.12 -3.23
CA PRO A 880 5.79 -34.53 -4.32
C PRO A 880 5.96 -33.39 -5.35
N VAL A 881 6.38 -32.22 -4.91
CA VAL A 881 6.59 -31.06 -5.75
C VAL A 881 8.04 -30.57 -5.69
N PRO A 882 8.59 -30.04 -6.80
CA PRO A 882 9.95 -29.52 -6.82
C PRO A 882 10.11 -28.30 -5.93
N LEU A 883 11.34 -28.00 -5.50
CA LEU A 883 11.67 -26.86 -4.67
C LEU A 883 11.18 -25.53 -5.29
N THR A 884 11.29 -25.39 -6.61
CA THR A 884 10.81 -24.19 -7.33
C THR A 884 9.31 -23.94 -7.12
N LYS A 885 8.50 -25.01 -7.10
CA LYS A 885 7.05 -24.90 -6.84
C LYS A 885 6.75 -24.54 -5.40
N ARG A 886 7.56 -25.03 -4.44
CA ARG A 886 7.45 -24.63 -3.03
C ARG A 886 7.76 -23.13 -2.86
N ILE A 887 8.83 -22.66 -3.50
CA ILE A 887 9.22 -21.25 -3.51
C ILE A 887 8.09 -20.38 -4.07
N GLU A 888 7.54 -20.75 -5.25
CA GLU A 888 6.44 -20.04 -5.92
C GLU A 888 5.21 -19.85 -5.02
N ILE A 889 4.91 -20.82 -4.17
CA ILE A 889 3.76 -20.79 -3.26
C ILE A 889 4.10 -20.04 -1.97
N GLU A 890 5.22 -20.39 -1.33
CA GLU A 890 5.50 -19.93 0.04
C GLU A 890 6.03 -18.50 0.10
N HIS A 891 6.71 -18.00 -0.95
CA HIS A 891 7.26 -16.65 -0.93
C HIS A 891 6.17 -15.56 -0.82
N ILE A 892 4.96 -15.80 -1.30
CA ILE A 892 3.82 -14.87 -1.29
C ILE A 892 3.37 -14.52 0.14
N PHE A 893 3.54 -15.45 1.09
CA PHE A 893 3.11 -15.23 2.47
C PHE A 893 4.09 -14.37 3.30
N PHE A 894 5.31 -14.14 2.82
CA PHE A 894 6.32 -13.40 3.57
C PHE A 894 5.92 -11.95 3.85
N PRO A 895 5.44 -11.16 2.89
CA PRO A 895 4.99 -9.80 3.15
C PRO A 895 3.64 -9.70 3.88
N ILE A 896 2.89 -10.81 4.04
CA ILE A 896 1.59 -10.83 4.73
C ILE A 896 1.77 -11.17 6.22
N VAL A 897 2.73 -12.04 6.53
CA VAL A 897 2.96 -12.57 7.89
C VAL A 897 4.17 -11.85 8.49
N ASP A 898 3.95 -10.66 8.97
CA ASP A 898 4.97 -9.70 9.40
C ASP A 898 5.63 -10.03 10.76
N GLY A 899 4.96 -10.81 11.60
CA GLY A 899 5.48 -11.23 12.92
C GLY A 899 6.55 -12.33 12.88
N GLY A 900 6.91 -12.82 11.69
CA GLY A 900 7.97 -13.80 11.44
C GLY A 900 7.55 -14.96 10.56
N ASN A 901 8.39 -15.27 9.59
CA ASN A 901 8.19 -16.34 8.62
C ASN A 901 9.55 -16.94 8.23
N ILE A 902 9.66 -18.26 8.09
CA ILE A 902 10.90 -18.95 7.70
C ILE A 902 10.63 -19.93 6.54
N PHE A 903 11.53 -19.97 5.57
CA PHE A 903 11.53 -20.96 4.49
C PHE A 903 12.62 -22.00 4.71
N HIS A 904 12.26 -23.29 4.68
CA HIS A 904 13.21 -24.40 4.83
C HIS A 904 13.58 -25.01 3.49
N VAL A 905 14.87 -25.04 3.20
CA VAL A 905 15.45 -25.83 2.11
C VAL A 905 15.94 -27.15 2.70
N TRP A 906 15.15 -28.21 2.52
CA TRP A 906 15.50 -29.52 3.08
C TRP A 906 16.60 -30.19 2.27
N LEU A 907 17.79 -30.33 2.88
CA LEU A 907 18.93 -31.02 2.29
C LEU A 907 18.94 -32.52 2.61
N GLY A 908 18.28 -32.92 3.70
CA GLY A 908 18.34 -34.28 4.22
C GLY A 908 19.77 -34.63 4.62
N GLU A 909 20.27 -35.79 4.13
CA GLU A 909 21.66 -36.21 4.36
C GLU A 909 22.66 -35.70 3.31
N ALA A 910 22.19 -34.91 2.33
CA ALA A 910 23.06 -34.37 1.29
C ALA A 910 24.03 -33.33 1.87
N ARG A 911 25.26 -33.34 1.36
CA ARG A 911 26.28 -32.32 1.62
C ARG A 911 26.63 -31.62 0.31
N PRO A 912 25.81 -30.67 -0.13
CA PRO A 912 26.04 -29.99 -1.40
C PRO A 912 27.27 -29.10 -1.34
N ASP A 913 27.81 -28.77 -2.51
CA ASP A 913 28.92 -27.84 -2.63
C ASP A 913 28.54 -26.46 -2.04
N PRO A 914 29.33 -25.87 -1.13
CA PRO A 914 29.03 -24.58 -0.51
C PRO A 914 28.84 -23.43 -1.51
N ARG A 915 29.59 -23.43 -2.61
CA ARG A 915 29.46 -22.41 -3.67
C ARG A 915 28.11 -22.53 -4.38
N GLY A 916 27.68 -23.75 -4.68
CA GLY A 916 26.35 -24.01 -5.26
C GLY A 916 25.23 -23.57 -4.32
N LEU A 917 25.36 -23.80 -2.99
CA LEU A 917 24.40 -23.31 -1.99
C LEU A 917 24.38 -21.76 -1.96
N MET A 918 25.54 -21.12 -2.01
CA MET A 918 25.63 -19.66 -2.03
C MET A 918 24.97 -19.07 -3.27
N GLU A 919 25.23 -19.63 -4.46
CA GLU A 919 24.59 -19.18 -5.71
C GLU A 919 23.07 -19.34 -5.66
N MET A 920 22.58 -20.47 -5.15
CA MET A 920 21.16 -20.72 -4.96
C MET A 920 20.56 -19.71 -3.97
N ALA A 921 21.19 -19.49 -2.83
CA ALA A 921 20.73 -18.54 -1.82
C ALA A 921 20.68 -17.10 -2.35
N MET A 922 21.73 -16.66 -3.05
CA MET A 922 21.77 -15.32 -3.64
C MET A 922 20.71 -15.13 -4.73
N ASN A 923 20.41 -16.19 -5.49
CA ASN A 923 19.32 -16.17 -6.46
C ASN A 923 17.96 -16.07 -5.77
N LEU A 924 17.73 -16.89 -4.74
CA LEU A 924 16.50 -16.86 -3.93
C LEU A 924 16.29 -15.46 -3.33
N CYS A 925 17.34 -14.86 -2.78
CA CYS A 925 17.29 -13.53 -2.20
C CYS A 925 16.90 -12.44 -3.21
N ARG A 926 17.41 -12.52 -4.44
CA ARG A 926 17.19 -11.50 -5.49
C ARG A 926 15.86 -11.65 -6.23
N THR A 927 15.32 -12.86 -6.30
CA THR A 927 14.18 -13.17 -7.19
C THR A 927 12.88 -13.47 -6.45
N THR A 928 12.90 -13.57 -5.12
CA THR A 928 11.71 -13.94 -4.32
C THR A 928 11.46 -12.98 -3.17
N GLN A 929 10.30 -13.11 -2.53
CA GLN A 929 9.93 -12.37 -1.32
C GLN A 929 10.37 -13.10 -0.02
N ILE A 930 11.15 -14.17 -0.12
CA ILE A 930 11.58 -14.92 1.06
C ILE A 930 12.55 -14.07 1.87
N GLY A 931 12.13 -13.62 3.05
CA GLY A 931 12.90 -12.76 3.94
C GLY A 931 13.76 -13.51 4.94
N TYR A 932 13.48 -14.78 5.20
CA TYR A 932 14.22 -15.59 6.18
C TYR A 932 14.19 -17.06 5.79
N PHE A 933 15.35 -17.69 5.72
CA PHE A 933 15.44 -19.09 5.29
C PHE A 933 16.60 -19.84 5.96
N ALA A 934 16.54 -21.16 5.89
CA ALA A 934 17.59 -22.05 6.36
C ALA A 934 17.74 -23.28 5.45
N PHE A 935 18.96 -23.79 5.40
CA PHE A 935 19.26 -25.11 4.85
C PHE A 935 19.22 -26.12 5.99
N THR A 936 18.36 -27.13 5.91
CA THR A 936 18.12 -28.08 7.00
C THR A 936 18.14 -29.53 6.53
#